data_9761c178fac158b09f30d920dc8e48a2
#
_entry.id   9761c178fac158b09f30d920dc8e48a2
#
_cell.length_a   1.000
_cell.length_b   1.000
_cell.length_c   1.000
_cell.angle_alpha   90.00
_cell.angle_beta   90.00
_cell.angle_gamma   90.00
#
_symmetry.space_group_name_H-M   'P 1'
#
loop_
_entity.id
_entity.type
_entity.pdbx_description
1 polymer ?
#
loop_
_entity_poly.entity_id
_entity_poly.type
_entity_poly.pdbx_seq_one_letter_code
_entity_poly.pdbx_strand_id
1 'polypeptide(L)'
;MKSSRRRIINLALALVLSFLTGLLTGCAGLSGAPSPPSVSFTASPATITVGASTTLSWTSVNAASATINNGIGTVAPTGSKTVSPAQTIAYTITVTGAGSGASATAQATVTVTAPGAPTVTISASPNPIIVGQSSTLTVVATNANKVVITDNLDSTSYTLSANGGTQRVSPTTTIVYTATATGSNNQTATATATVNVGPGSINGSINHVIFMMQENRTFDHYFGMLNPYRAANGFSVGDDGVTYNVDGIDDKLSAISNLDDEGQSFSLFKLKSTCVDDESSAWMPSYGDVNRYDFSMTRSIDMDGFVHTAEGYAKFCAVPANGCTGGQFTDLVGQRAMGYYDEQYLNYYYYMASQFALSDRWFSPVASESIPNRVATLTGGTTQGLVHDPGSNEDNLGVQLAIPTIFQELDTNTVSWRLYYSTTEDQCSASNDGDCGNGQPVNKYPATTFSYFTYSVHYLYLKNQQRPTCVPPTQDSGPAVGDPNNAFCIDVTHIAPVGQFLNDVADGTLPSFSWIEAGYSNNDEHPGSGQSILLGQAQVASLLNAFMASTSWKDSVFFLSYDEGGGPYDHVPPVPGHTNDKTDSQYLTDYPTDISSIAVNPDSYNPCIPANPGDTPTLHCDLRTSPPIANRDPGTDPNDAATQQGFAAQLGFRLPNIVLSPFTRKHYVSHTPMDHTAVIKFVEARFIGSSAALTARDAAQPDLLDFFDFINVPWQTPPSGVPQPYPPSQAQATCTADNMGP
;
A
#
# COMPACT_ATOMS: atom_id res chain seq x y z
N MET A 1 13.07 42.19 9.76
CA MET A 1 14.13 42.92 9.04
C MET A 1 14.45 42.07 7.82
N LYS A 2 13.99 42.47 6.70
CA LYS A 2 14.70 43.06 5.56
C LYS A 2 15.89 42.18 5.18
N SER A 3 16.10 41.70 4.03
CA SER A 3 15.75 42.03 2.63
C SER A 3 16.78 41.25 1.81
N SER A 4 16.50 40.77 0.73
CA SER A 4 16.40 41.32 -0.63
C SER A 4 17.45 40.63 -1.51
N ARG A 5 17.18 40.18 -2.63
CA ARG A 5 16.86 40.62 -3.98
C ARG A 5 17.58 39.75 -4.99
N ARG A 6 16.94 39.28 -5.97
CA ARG A 6 16.52 39.84 -7.28
C ARG A 6 17.53 39.66 -8.42
N ARG A 7 17.02 38.98 -9.48
CA ARG A 7 17.00 39.35 -10.88
C ARG A 7 18.32 39.52 -11.65
N ILE A 8 18.34 38.84 -12.82
CA ILE A 8 18.52 39.40 -14.18
C ILE A 8 18.28 38.22 -15.13
N ILE A 9 17.33 38.02 -15.87
CA ILE A 9 16.43 38.59 -16.91
C ILE A 9 17.17 39.29 -18.03
N ASN A 10 17.05 38.61 -19.20
CA ASN A 10 16.85 39.07 -20.56
C ASN A 10 17.49 40.42 -20.97
N LEU A 11 18.29 40.34 -22.00
CA LEU A 11 18.19 41.28 -23.15
C LEU A 11 19.18 40.86 -24.25
N ALA A 12 18.66 40.48 -25.38
CA ALA A 12 19.20 40.91 -26.66
C ALA A 12 18.40 40.29 -27.81
N LEU A 13 17.35 40.99 -28.19
CA LEU A 13 16.80 40.92 -29.53
C LEU A 13 16.44 42.34 -29.88
N ALA A 14 17.09 42.86 -30.89
CA ALA A 14 16.78 44.00 -31.73
C ALA A 14 17.99 44.90 -31.97
N LEU A 15 18.47 44.84 -33.17
CA LEU A 15 18.89 46.01 -33.94
C LEU A 15 19.50 45.55 -35.27
N VAL A 16 18.72 45.57 -36.32
CA VAL A 16 19.12 46.01 -37.65
C VAL A 16 17.85 46.26 -38.44
N LEU A 17 17.46 47.49 -38.52
CA LEU A 17 16.73 48.06 -39.67
C LEU A 17 16.89 49.58 -39.63
N SER A 18 17.62 50.06 -40.53
CA SER A 18 17.50 51.37 -41.17
C SER A 18 18.83 51.81 -41.77
N PHE A 19 18.88 51.82 -43.05
CA PHE A 19 19.05 53.05 -43.81
C PHE A 19 19.05 52.75 -45.28
N LEU A 20 18.00 53.19 -45.94
CA LEU A 20 17.88 53.36 -47.37
C LEU A 20 17.70 54.82 -47.59
N THR A 21 18.56 55.45 -48.41
CA THR A 21 18.13 56.43 -49.47
C THR A 21 19.32 57.20 -50.03
N GLY A 22 19.33 57.27 -51.30
CA GLY A 22 19.82 58.40 -52.06
C GLY A 22 21.20 58.22 -52.74
N LEU A 23 21.40 58.35 -53.98
CA LEU A 23 20.93 58.97 -55.20
C LEU A 23 21.78 58.48 -56.37
N LEU A 24 21.17 58.38 -57.49
CA LEU A 24 21.76 58.15 -58.81
C LEU A 24 22.71 59.26 -59.21
N THR A 25 23.83 58.91 -59.81
CA THR A 25 24.23 59.44 -61.14
C THR A 25 25.42 58.68 -61.67
N GLY A 26 25.28 58.10 -62.75
CA GLY A 26 25.95 58.08 -64.02
C GLY A 26 27.41 57.63 -64.14
N CYS A 27 27.55 56.72 -65.07
CA CYS A 27 28.59 56.55 -66.05
C CYS A 27 29.63 55.41 -65.90
N ALA A 28 29.45 54.48 -66.84
CA ALA A 28 30.54 53.84 -67.60
C ALA A 28 31.52 52.88 -66.91
N GLY A 29 31.29 51.61 -67.12
CA GLY A 29 32.31 50.73 -67.59
C GLY A 29 33.60 50.59 -66.76
N LEU A 30 33.51 49.82 -65.68
CA LEU A 30 34.65 49.04 -65.18
C LEU A 30 34.08 47.68 -64.74
N SER A 31 34.60 46.61 -65.31
CA SER A 31 34.37 45.30 -64.83
C SER A 31 34.80 45.25 -63.35
N GLY A 32 33.80 45.36 -62.47
CA GLY A 32 34.08 45.35 -61.05
C GLY A 32 34.77 44.04 -60.67
N ALA A 33 35.92 44.16 -60.02
CA ALA A 33 36.56 43.01 -59.43
C ALA A 33 35.51 42.30 -58.60
N PRO A 34 35.43 40.99 -58.68
CA PRO A 34 34.48 40.16 -57.88
C PRO A 34 34.65 40.50 -56.40
N SER A 35 33.53 40.81 -55.74
CA SER A 35 33.54 41.10 -54.31
C SER A 35 34.21 39.98 -53.51
N PRO A 36 35.06 40.32 -52.57
CA PRO A 36 35.77 39.31 -51.77
C PRO A 36 34.80 38.37 -51.07
N PRO A 37 35.19 37.11 -50.94
CA PRO A 37 34.35 36.17 -50.20
C PRO A 37 34.28 36.50 -48.71
N SER A 38 33.19 36.14 -48.06
CA SER A 38 33.05 36.17 -46.59
C SER A 38 32.45 34.89 -46.10
N VAL A 39 32.73 34.51 -44.85
CA VAL A 39 32.22 33.29 -44.23
C VAL A 39 31.93 33.51 -42.76
N SER A 40 30.83 32.98 -42.29
CA SER A 40 30.54 32.78 -40.89
C SER A 40 30.64 31.30 -40.54
N PHE A 41 31.17 30.98 -39.39
CA PHE A 41 31.41 29.61 -38.95
C PHE A 41 31.18 29.46 -37.49
N THR A 42 30.35 28.53 -37.09
CA THR A 42 29.97 28.29 -35.69
C THR A 42 29.96 26.82 -35.35
N ALA A 43 30.11 26.50 -34.06
CA ALA A 43 29.88 25.17 -33.50
C ALA A 43 28.74 25.27 -32.48
N SER A 44 27.78 24.36 -32.58
CA SER A 44 26.68 24.32 -31.63
C SER A 44 26.34 22.87 -31.24
N PRO A 45 26.46 22.51 -29.93
CA PRO A 45 27.03 23.32 -28.85
C PRO A 45 28.54 23.54 -28.99
N ALA A 46 29.06 24.67 -28.52
CA ALA A 46 30.49 25.00 -28.59
C ALA A 46 31.32 24.26 -27.53
N THR A 47 30.68 23.72 -26.51
CA THR A 47 31.31 22.86 -25.48
C THR A 47 30.60 21.53 -25.47
N ILE A 48 31.39 20.45 -25.50
CA ILE A 48 30.92 19.06 -25.44
C ILE A 48 31.76 18.30 -24.41
N THR A 49 31.23 17.19 -23.93
CA THR A 49 32.03 16.21 -23.17
C THR A 49 32.70 15.22 -24.13
N VAL A 50 33.80 14.62 -23.72
CA VAL A 50 34.48 13.57 -24.49
C VAL A 50 33.48 12.49 -24.91
N GLY A 51 33.44 12.17 -26.20
CA GLY A 51 32.52 11.19 -26.80
C GLY A 51 31.20 11.78 -27.31
N ALA A 52 30.88 13.02 -26.96
CA ALA A 52 29.71 13.72 -27.52
C ALA A 52 30.04 14.36 -28.87
N SER A 53 29.01 14.79 -29.59
CA SER A 53 29.13 15.42 -30.90
C SER A 53 28.61 16.86 -30.86
N THR A 54 29.13 17.66 -31.78
CA THR A 54 28.64 19.01 -32.07
C THR A 54 28.46 19.18 -33.56
N THR A 55 27.67 20.17 -33.97
CA THR A 55 27.46 20.48 -35.36
C THR A 55 28.20 21.78 -35.70
N LEU A 56 29.13 21.70 -36.64
CA LEU A 56 29.72 22.83 -37.30
C LEU A 56 28.75 23.32 -38.37
N SER A 57 28.47 24.63 -38.41
CA SER A 57 27.58 25.24 -39.38
C SER A 57 28.25 26.48 -39.98
N TRP A 58 28.14 26.64 -41.29
CA TRP A 58 28.74 27.76 -42.00
C TRP A 58 27.85 28.29 -43.14
N THR A 59 27.98 29.56 -43.37
CA THR A 59 27.39 30.23 -44.52
C THR A 59 28.43 31.16 -45.11
N SER A 60 28.54 31.18 -46.41
CA SER A 60 29.46 32.11 -47.10
C SER A 60 28.74 32.90 -48.21
N VAL A 61 29.31 34.04 -48.53
CA VAL A 61 28.87 34.89 -49.64
C VAL A 61 30.05 35.07 -50.59
N ASN A 62 29.80 35.05 -51.86
CA ASN A 62 30.82 35.16 -52.96
C ASN A 62 31.90 34.07 -52.94
N ALA A 63 31.63 32.95 -52.37
CA ALA A 63 32.56 31.83 -52.30
C ALA A 63 32.24 30.79 -53.40
N ALA A 64 33.29 30.33 -54.14
CA ALA A 64 33.21 29.27 -55.09
C ALA A 64 33.58 27.90 -54.51
N SER A 65 34.44 27.90 -53.51
CA SER A 65 34.84 26.68 -52.78
C SER A 65 35.04 26.96 -51.30
N ALA A 66 34.93 25.91 -50.51
CA ALA A 66 35.20 25.93 -49.07
C ALA A 66 35.97 24.69 -48.63
N THR A 67 36.90 24.87 -47.70
CA THR A 67 37.61 23.77 -47.06
C THR A 67 37.66 23.97 -45.58
N ILE A 68 37.49 22.88 -44.82
CA ILE A 68 37.64 22.91 -43.38
C ILE A 68 38.81 22.01 -42.98
N ASN A 69 39.65 22.53 -42.12
CA ASN A 69 40.83 21.79 -41.61
C ASN A 69 40.46 20.57 -40.74
N ASN A 70 41.43 20.00 -40.09
CA ASN A 70 41.30 18.86 -39.15
C ASN A 70 40.58 17.65 -39.75
N GLY A 71 40.92 17.33 -41.01
CA GLY A 71 40.47 16.13 -41.69
C GLY A 71 39.06 16.19 -42.30
N ILE A 72 38.39 17.33 -42.26
CA ILE A 72 37.05 17.48 -42.86
C ILE A 72 37.16 17.62 -44.37
N GLY A 73 38.14 18.42 -44.83
CA GLY A 73 38.42 18.59 -46.24
C GLY A 73 37.48 19.57 -46.97
N THR A 74 37.29 19.37 -48.28
CA THR A 74 36.42 20.20 -49.13
C THR A 74 34.96 20.00 -48.80
N VAL A 75 34.25 21.13 -48.67
CA VAL A 75 32.81 21.16 -48.36
C VAL A 75 32.10 22.15 -49.33
N ALA A 76 30.79 22.10 -49.35
CA ALA A 76 30.02 23.13 -50.08
C ALA A 76 30.22 24.50 -49.41
N PRO A 77 30.10 25.62 -50.14
CA PRO A 77 30.25 26.98 -49.59
C PRO A 77 29.31 27.28 -48.40
N THR A 78 28.19 26.63 -48.32
CA THR A 78 27.23 26.72 -47.19
C THR A 78 26.85 25.30 -46.80
N GLY A 79 26.75 25.02 -45.48
CA GLY A 79 26.39 23.72 -44.99
C GLY A 79 26.59 23.53 -43.49
N SER A 80 26.51 22.25 -43.10
CA SER A 80 26.80 21.80 -41.73
C SER A 80 27.46 20.42 -41.72
N LYS A 81 28.17 20.14 -40.66
CA LYS A 81 28.85 18.84 -40.43
C LYS A 81 28.92 18.51 -38.98
N THR A 82 28.49 17.32 -38.60
CA THR A 82 28.65 16.81 -37.26
C THR A 82 30.08 16.30 -37.04
N VAL A 83 30.69 16.68 -35.93
CA VAL A 83 32.03 16.24 -35.51
C VAL A 83 32.05 15.82 -34.07
N SER A 84 32.93 14.89 -33.69
CA SER A 84 33.10 14.37 -32.33
C SER A 84 34.57 14.38 -31.94
N PRO A 85 35.17 15.57 -31.74
CA PRO A 85 36.57 15.64 -31.37
C PRO A 85 36.81 15.07 -29.98
N ALA A 86 37.95 14.35 -29.81
CA ALA A 86 38.35 13.80 -28.50
C ALA A 86 39.02 14.82 -27.58
N GLN A 87 39.45 15.95 -28.11
CA GLN A 87 40.11 17.03 -27.37
C GLN A 87 39.62 18.40 -27.90
N THR A 88 39.79 19.43 -27.08
CA THR A 88 39.51 20.81 -27.52
C THR A 88 40.25 21.13 -28.81
N ILE A 89 39.55 21.54 -29.82
CA ILE A 89 40.07 21.75 -31.15
C ILE A 89 39.41 22.97 -31.81
N ALA A 90 40.19 23.72 -32.57
CA ALA A 90 39.71 24.83 -33.37
C ALA A 90 39.61 24.42 -34.83
N TYR A 91 38.42 24.42 -35.37
CA TYR A 91 38.17 24.24 -36.79
C TYR A 91 38.26 25.56 -37.50
N THR A 92 38.92 25.60 -38.63
CA THR A 92 39.03 26.80 -39.50
C THR A 92 38.46 26.45 -40.85
N ILE A 93 37.48 27.24 -41.26
CA ILE A 93 36.98 27.18 -42.64
C ILE A 93 37.67 28.25 -43.48
N THR A 94 38.11 27.88 -44.67
CA THR A 94 38.67 28.78 -45.68
C THR A 94 37.76 28.73 -46.90
N VAL A 95 37.27 29.88 -47.29
CA VAL A 95 36.49 29.99 -48.54
C VAL A 95 37.25 30.81 -49.57
N THR A 96 37.16 30.39 -50.84
CA THR A 96 37.83 31.07 -51.96
C THR A 96 36.79 31.56 -52.96
N GLY A 97 36.91 32.80 -53.36
CA GLY A 97 36.00 33.47 -54.30
C GLY A 97 36.19 33.06 -55.73
N ALA A 98 35.12 33.07 -56.54
CA ALA A 98 35.17 32.78 -57.94
C ALA A 98 35.93 33.88 -58.70
N GLY A 99 37.05 33.51 -59.37
CA GLY A 99 37.78 34.36 -60.31
C GLY A 99 38.72 35.40 -59.68
N SER A 100 38.74 35.63 -58.38
CA SER A 100 39.61 36.61 -57.73
C SER A 100 40.81 35.99 -57.01
N GLY A 101 40.78 34.69 -56.71
CA GLY A 101 41.76 34.05 -55.85
C GLY A 101 41.76 34.54 -54.39
N ALA A 102 40.87 35.51 -54.09
CA ALA A 102 40.73 36.00 -52.73
C ALA A 102 40.12 34.95 -51.83
N SER A 103 40.59 34.86 -50.61
CA SER A 103 40.08 33.94 -49.60
C SER A 103 39.65 34.65 -48.32
N ALA A 104 38.69 34.08 -47.61
CA ALA A 104 38.32 34.47 -46.26
C ALA A 104 38.31 33.25 -45.33
N THR A 105 38.59 33.48 -44.10
CA THR A 105 38.62 32.42 -43.06
C THR A 105 37.73 32.80 -41.88
N ALA A 106 37.17 31.78 -41.28
CA ALA A 106 36.51 31.90 -39.96
C ALA A 106 36.86 30.69 -39.11
N GLN A 107 36.80 30.85 -37.82
CA GLN A 107 37.17 29.79 -36.86
C GLN A 107 36.02 29.52 -35.89
N ALA A 108 35.84 28.25 -35.60
CA ALA A 108 34.95 27.76 -34.53
C ALA A 108 35.72 26.82 -33.62
N THR A 109 35.79 27.13 -32.36
CA THR A 109 36.44 26.29 -31.36
C THR A 109 35.40 25.38 -30.69
N VAL A 110 35.68 24.09 -30.67
CA VAL A 110 34.93 23.11 -29.91
C VAL A 110 35.72 22.78 -28.65
N THR A 111 35.20 23.19 -27.50
CA THR A 111 35.79 22.89 -26.20
C THR A 111 35.34 21.51 -25.75
N VAL A 112 36.27 20.63 -25.49
CA VAL A 112 35.99 19.28 -25.00
C VAL A 112 36.36 19.20 -23.53
N THR A 113 35.38 18.93 -22.70
CA THR A 113 35.56 18.77 -21.26
C THR A 113 35.64 17.30 -20.89
N ALA A 114 36.38 17.00 -19.85
CA ALA A 114 36.40 15.66 -19.28
C ALA A 114 35.02 15.32 -18.70
N PRO A 115 34.60 14.06 -18.75
CA PRO A 115 33.44 13.62 -18.01
C PRO A 115 33.59 13.95 -16.53
N GLY A 116 32.49 14.32 -15.88
CA GLY A 116 32.48 14.52 -14.43
C GLY A 116 32.93 13.25 -13.68
N ALA A 117 33.55 13.43 -12.55
CA ALA A 117 33.90 12.29 -11.70
C ALA A 117 32.61 11.52 -11.28
N PRO A 118 32.67 10.19 -11.23
CA PRO A 118 31.52 9.42 -10.74
C PRO A 118 31.28 9.71 -9.25
N THR A 119 30.02 9.59 -8.82
CA THR A 119 29.67 9.57 -7.41
C THR A 119 28.79 8.35 -7.14
N VAL A 120 28.81 7.89 -5.90
CA VAL A 120 27.95 6.78 -5.49
C VAL A 120 27.58 6.91 -4.02
N THR A 121 26.35 6.53 -3.69
CA THR A 121 25.88 6.31 -2.33
C THR A 121 25.24 4.94 -2.24
N ILE A 122 25.25 4.35 -1.06
CA ILE A 122 24.58 3.08 -0.77
C ILE A 122 23.96 3.16 0.61
N SER A 123 22.77 2.62 0.75
CA SER A 123 22.09 2.42 2.03
C SER A 123 21.52 1.01 2.11
N ALA A 124 21.23 0.53 3.31
CA ALA A 124 20.64 -0.77 3.57
C ALA A 124 19.40 -0.59 4.45
N SER A 125 18.28 -1.19 4.06
CA SER A 125 17.04 -1.18 4.84
C SER A 125 16.27 -2.50 4.60
N PRO A 126 15.72 -3.13 5.68
CA PRO A 126 15.97 -2.85 7.09
C PRO A 126 17.42 -3.13 7.51
N ASN A 127 17.87 -2.46 8.58
CA ASN A 127 19.18 -2.69 9.20
C ASN A 127 19.14 -2.18 10.66
N PRO A 128 19.39 -3.02 11.70
CA PRO A 128 19.87 -4.41 11.59
C PRO A 128 18.83 -5.40 11.06
N ILE A 129 19.31 -6.60 10.69
CA ILE A 129 18.50 -7.78 10.44
C ILE A 129 18.95 -8.90 11.38
N ILE A 130 18.14 -9.95 11.49
CA ILE A 130 18.55 -11.21 12.14
C ILE A 130 18.83 -12.29 11.09
N VAL A 131 19.48 -13.36 11.52
CA VAL A 131 19.78 -14.51 10.64
C VAL A 131 18.50 -15.03 9.98
N GLY A 132 18.51 -15.09 8.65
CA GLY A 132 17.36 -15.53 7.84
C GLY A 132 16.55 -14.40 7.20
N GLN A 133 16.72 -13.16 7.68
CA GLN A 133 16.09 -12.00 7.08
C GLN A 133 16.86 -11.42 5.89
N SER A 134 16.20 -10.53 5.20
CA SER A 134 16.75 -9.81 4.07
C SER A 134 16.84 -8.31 4.34
N SER A 135 17.84 -7.68 3.73
CA SER A 135 17.95 -6.23 3.62
C SER A 135 18.01 -5.83 2.15
N THR A 136 17.44 -4.69 1.81
CA THR A 136 17.54 -4.11 0.48
C THR A 136 18.62 -3.05 0.46
N LEU A 137 19.63 -3.28 -0.38
CA LEU A 137 20.67 -2.29 -0.66
C LEU A 137 20.15 -1.34 -1.75
N THR A 138 20.10 -0.06 -1.45
CA THR A 138 19.73 0.99 -2.43
C THR A 138 20.97 1.79 -2.80
N VAL A 139 21.30 1.81 -4.08
CA VAL A 139 22.47 2.52 -4.62
C VAL A 139 22.03 3.61 -5.58
N VAL A 140 22.60 4.81 -5.40
CA VAL A 140 22.44 5.91 -6.35
C VAL A 140 23.81 6.34 -6.85
N ALA A 141 23.98 6.45 -8.17
CA ALA A 141 25.21 6.84 -8.80
C ALA A 141 25.00 7.94 -9.86
N THR A 142 26.00 8.78 -10.05
CA THR A 142 26.03 9.78 -11.12
C THR A 142 27.33 9.71 -11.88
N ASN A 143 27.34 10.09 -13.15
CA ASN A 143 28.49 10.09 -14.04
C ASN A 143 29.20 8.73 -14.14
N ALA A 144 28.47 7.64 -13.90
CA ALA A 144 28.99 6.29 -13.98
C ALA A 144 28.55 5.59 -15.28
N ASN A 145 29.37 4.63 -15.73
CA ASN A 145 29.06 3.71 -16.82
C ASN A 145 28.73 2.31 -16.28
N LYS A 146 29.22 2.03 -15.08
CA LYS A 146 29.07 0.74 -14.42
C LYS A 146 28.99 0.96 -12.91
N VAL A 147 28.07 0.24 -12.26
CA VAL A 147 27.97 0.18 -10.80
C VAL A 147 27.98 -1.27 -10.37
N VAL A 148 28.81 -1.59 -9.39
CA VAL A 148 28.92 -2.95 -8.83
C VAL A 148 28.90 -2.84 -7.32
N ILE A 149 28.10 -3.70 -6.67
CA ILE A 149 28.19 -3.94 -5.24
C ILE A 149 29.02 -5.20 -5.03
N THR A 150 29.93 -5.16 -4.06
CA THR A 150 30.67 -6.34 -3.58
C THR A 150 30.53 -6.45 -2.08
N ASP A 151 30.51 -7.65 -1.55
CA ASP A 151 30.61 -7.88 -0.11
C ASP A 151 32.06 -8.12 0.34
N ASN A 152 32.29 -8.07 1.64
CA ASN A 152 33.59 -8.26 2.24
C ASN A 152 33.87 -9.70 2.71
N LEU A 153 32.92 -10.63 2.48
CA LEU A 153 33.05 -12.01 3.00
C LEU A 153 33.57 -12.96 1.91
N ASP A 154 32.81 -13.11 0.84
CA ASP A 154 33.11 -14.07 -0.23
C ASP A 154 33.32 -13.39 -1.60
N SER A 155 33.28 -12.06 -1.61
CA SER A 155 33.41 -11.25 -2.84
C SER A 155 32.27 -11.46 -3.83
N THR A 156 31.10 -11.88 -3.36
CA THR A 156 29.89 -11.90 -4.18
C THR A 156 29.65 -10.52 -4.78
N SER A 157 29.31 -10.47 -6.05
CA SER A 157 29.17 -9.21 -6.75
C SER A 157 27.82 -9.10 -7.48
N TYR A 158 27.21 -7.92 -7.38
CA TYR A 158 25.96 -7.57 -8.05
C TYR A 158 26.18 -6.38 -8.96
N THR A 159 25.85 -6.52 -10.23
CA THR A 159 25.97 -5.43 -11.20
C THR A 159 24.63 -4.72 -11.34
N LEU A 160 24.64 -3.41 -11.09
CA LEU A 160 23.47 -2.53 -11.22
C LEU A 160 23.55 -1.69 -12.51
N SER A 161 22.48 -0.97 -12.78
CA SER A 161 22.47 0.03 -13.85
C SER A 161 23.49 1.15 -13.59
N ALA A 162 23.84 1.92 -14.61
CA ALA A 162 24.80 3.03 -14.48
C ALA A 162 24.35 4.10 -13.45
N ASN A 163 23.06 4.24 -13.21
CA ASN A 163 22.49 5.18 -12.24
C ASN A 163 22.30 4.59 -10.85
N GLY A 164 22.61 3.31 -10.66
CA GLY A 164 22.35 2.57 -9.44
C GLY A 164 21.14 1.64 -9.57
N GLY A 165 20.46 1.40 -8.47
CA GLY A 165 19.33 0.49 -8.36
C GLY A 165 19.27 -0.15 -6.99
N THR A 166 18.44 -1.18 -6.85
CA THR A 166 18.28 -1.94 -5.60
C THR A 166 18.80 -3.37 -5.75
N GLN A 167 19.27 -3.95 -4.65
CA GLN A 167 19.69 -5.34 -4.54
C GLN A 167 19.27 -5.89 -3.19
N ARG A 168 18.47 -6.94 -3.18
CA ARG A 168 18.12 -7.67 -1.95
C ARG A 168 19.24 -8.62 -1.56
N VAL A 169 19.58 -8.65 -0.28
CA VAL A 169 20.63 -9.51 0.31
C VAL A 169 20.14 -10.12 1.61
N SER A 170 20.55 -11.35 1.91
CA SER A 170 20.18 -12.09 3.14
C SER A 170 21.41 -12.66 3.80
N PRO A 171 22.29 -11.81 4.36
CA PRO A 171 23.50 -12.29 5.00
C PRO A 171 23.18 -13.02 6.32
N THR A 172 23.98 -14.05 6.64
CA THR A 172 23.90 -14.79 7.90
C THR A 172 24.80 -14.24 9.00
N THR A 173 25.68 -13.30 8.65
CA THR A 173 26.59 -12.58 9.57
C THR A 173 26.66 -11.12 9.13
N THR A 174 27.06 -10.23 10.03
CA THR A 174 27.27 -8.82 9.69
C THR A 174 28.23 -8.67 8.51
N ILE A 175 27.76 -8.04 7.44
CA ILE A 175 28.50 -7.86 6.17
C ILE A 175 28.58 -6.40 5.79
N VAL A 176 29.74 -5.99 5.28
CA VAL A 176 29.94 -4.69 4.68
C VAL A 176 29.84 -4.81 3.16
N TYR A 177 28.89 -4.12 2.58
CA TYR A 177 28.69 -4.01 1.14
C TYR A 177 29.35 -2.73 0.63
N THR A 178 30.13 -2.85 -0.42
CA THR A 178 30.81 -1.74 -1.08
C THR A 178 30.24 -1.53 -2.48
N ALA A 179 29.60 -0.40 -2.69
CA ALA A 179 29.21 0.03 -4.03
C ALA A 179 30.35 0.77 -4.71
N THR A 180 30.72 0.34 -5.91
CA THR A 180 31.74 0.97 -6.75
C THR A 180 31.14 1.45 -8.05
N ALA A 181 31.14 2.76 -8.27
CA ALA A 181 30.75 3.38 -9.53
C ALA A 181 32.01 3.69 -10.35
N THR A 182 32.04 3.26 -11.61
CA THR A 182 33.13 3.50 -12.56
C THR A 182 32.65 4.42 -13.67
N GLY A 183 33.32 5.55 -13.84
CA GLY A 183 33.05 6.52 -14.91
C GLY A 183 33.70 6.14 -16.24
N SER A 184 33.36 6.89 -17.29
CA SER A 184 33.86 6.66 -18.67
C SER A 184 35.39 6.84 -18.83
N ASN A 185 36.02 7.49 -17.86
CA ASN A 185 37.47 7.69 -17.80
C ASN A 185 38.18 6.70 -16.86
N ASN A 186 37.50 5.63 -16.46
CA ASN A 186 37.95 4.63 -15.49
C ASN A 186 38.19 5.17 -14.06
N GLN A 187 37.79 6.41 -13.78
CA GLN A 187 37.76 6.89 -12.40
C GLN A 187 36.68 6.14 -11.62
N THR A 188 36.94 5.89 -10.36
CA THR A 188 36.00 5.18 -9.47
C THR A 188 35.62 6.03 -8.28
N ALA A 189 34.40 5.83 -7.81
CA ALA A 189 33.95 6.27 -6.51
C ALA A 189 33.39 5.07 -5.75
N THR A 190 33.58 5.04 -4.46
CA THR A 190 33.09 3.96 -3.59
C THR A 190 32.29 4.51 -2.43
N ALA A 191 31.31 3.75 -1.98
CA ALA A 191 30.56 3.97 -0.76
C ALA A 191 30.26 2.63 -0.11
N THR A 192 30.09 2.59 1.19
CA THR A 192 29.82 1.35 1.94
C THR A 192 28.54 1.45 2.75
N ALA A 193 27.87 0.32 2.88
CA ALA A 193 26.79 0.12 3.84
C ALA A 193 27.02 -1.21 4.57
N THR A 194 26.88 -1.19 5.87
CA THR A 194 26.95 -2.39 6.69
C THR A 194 25.56 -2.91 6.95
N VAL A 195 25.31 -4.18 6.65
CA VAL A 195 24.12 -4.90 7.12
C VAL A 195 24.53 -5.63 8.42
N ASN A 196 24.03 -5.13 9.54
CA ASN A 196 24.27 -5.76 10.83
C ASN A 196 23.32 -6.96 10.98
N VAL A 197 23.89 -8.12 11.32
CA VAL A 197 23.12 -9.33 11.61
C VAL A 197 23.27 -9.65 13.10
N GLY A 198 22.16 -9.51 13.80
CA GLY A 198 22.11 -9.74 15.25
C GLY A 198 21.72 -11.16 15.60
N PRO A 199 22.00 -11.59 16.84
CA PRO A 199 21.60 -12.89 17.37
C PRO A 199 20.13 -12.94 17.83
N GLY A 200 19.34 -11.89 17.60
CA GLY A 200 17.95 -11.79 18.03
C GLY A 200 17.09 -12.88 17.38
N SER A 201 16.27 -13.52 18.17
CA SER A 201 15.41 -14.61 17.73
C SER A 201 14.04 -14.46 18.37
N ILE A 202 12.99 -14.58 17.57
CA ILE A 202 11.63 -14.69 18.07
C ILE A 202 11.50 -15.84 19.07
N ASN A 203 12.25 -16.94 18.86
CA ASN A 203 12.15 -18.17 19.64
C ASN A 203 12.53 -18.04 21.12
N GLY A 204 13.33 -17.05 21.48
CA GLY A 204 13.73 -16.79 22.87
C GLY A 204 13.03 -15.59 23.50
N SER A 205 12.31 -14.82 22.74
CA SER A 205 11.79 -13.52 23.19
C SER A 205 10.28 -13.43 23.21
N ILE A 206 9.58 -14.05 22.26
CA ILE A 206 8.12 -13.99 22.13
C ILE A 206 7.53 -15.32 22.60
N ASN A 207 6.70 -15.29 23.63
CA ASN A 207 5.97 -16.46 24.13
C ASN A 207 4.47 -16.40 23.83
N HIS A 208 3.96 -15.21 23.56
CA HIS A 208 2.55 -14.99 23.27
C HIS A 208 2.41 -14.06 22.06
N VAL A 209 1.58 -14.46 21.11
CA VAL A 209 1.18 -13.67 19.96
C VAL A 209 -0.32 -13.41 20.09
N ILE A 210 -0.70 -12.15 20.04
CA ILE A 210 -2.09 -11.70 20.12
C ILE A 210 -2.40 -11.03 18.79
N PHE A 211 -3.49 -11.44 18.15
CA PHE A 211 -3.99 -10.80 16.94
C PHE A 211 -5.43 -10.37 17.15
N MET A 212 -5.69 -9.08 17.02
CA MET A 212 -7.02 -8.49 17.14
C MET A 212 -7.46 -7.90 15.81
N MET A 213 -8.68 -8.23 15.42
CA MET A 213 -9.36 -7.63 14.27
C MET A 213 -10.49 -6.72 14.71
N GLN A 214 -10.50 -5.52 14.12
CA GLN A 214 -11.61 -4.57 14.09
C GLN A 214 -12.25 -4.58 12.70
N GLU A 215 -13.28 -3.76 12.48
CA GLU A 215 -14.12 -3.81 11.30
C GLU A 215 -14.00 -2.55 10.43
N ASN A 216 -13.74 -2.83 9.18
CA ASN A 216 -14.08 -2.08 7.96
C ASN A 216 -13.51 -0.67 7.88
N ARG A 217 -12.17 -0.54 7.90
CA ARG A 217 -11.51 0.77 7.72
C ARG A 217 -10.27 0.66 6.85
N THR A 218 -10.15 1.56 5.88
CA THR A 218 -8.92 1.69 5.11
C THR A 218 -7.85 2.46 5.87
N PHE A 219 -6.62 2.29 5.43
CA PHE A 219 -5.47 3.01 6.02
C PHE A 219 -5.62 4.52 5.91
N ASP A 220 -6.00 5.03 4.74
CA ASP A 220 -6.14 6.48 4.54
C ASP A 220 -7.28 7.08 5.35
N HIS A 221 -8.36 6.33 5.51
CA HIS A 221 -9.50 6.76 6.31
C HIS A 221 -9.12 7.06 7.78
N TYR A 222 -8.20 6.26 8.35
CA TYR A 222 -7.76 6.41 9.74
C TYR A 222 -6.38 7.04 9.89
N PHE A 223 -5.39 6.61 9.12
CA PHE A 223 -3.99 6.98 9.29
C PHE A 223 -3.42 7.81 8.14
N GLY A 224 -4.24 8.16 7.15
CA GLY A 224 -3.81 9.00 6.05
C GLY A 224 -3.25 10.36 6.46
N MET A 225 -3.67 10.89 7.62
CA MET A 225 -3.19 12.15 8.21
C MET A 225 -2.18 11.97 9.35
N LEU A 226 -1.52 10.82 9.44
CA LEU A 226 -0.64 10.52 10.57
C LEU A 226 0.68 11.32 10.54
N ASN A 227 1.22 11.65 9.36
CA ASN A 227 2.51 12.36 9.25
C ASN A 227 2.53 13.72 9.96
N PRO A 228 1.55 14.63 9.80
CA PRO A 228 1.52 15.90 10.52
C PRO A 228 1.55 15.71 12.04
N TYR A 229 0.79 14.74 12.55
CA TYR A 229 0.77 14.43 13.99
C TYR A 229 2.15 13.92 14.46
N ARG A 230 2.77 12.99 13.74
CA ARG A 230 4.11 12.46 14.04
C ARG A 230 5.15 13.57 14.06
N ALA A 231 5.13 14.45 13.07
CA ALA A 231 6.04 15.59 12.97
C ALA A 231 5.86 16.58 14.13
N ALA A 232 4.61 16.91 14.46
CA ALA A 232 4.28 17.85 15.54
C ALA A 232 4.69 17.34 16.94
N ASN A 233 4.71 16.02 17.12
CA ASN A 233 5.02 15.39 18.41
C ASN A 233 6.44 14.78 18.47
N GLY A 234 7.25 14.92 17.43
CA GLY A 234 8.60 14.38 17.39
C GLY A 234 8.68 12.86 17.22
N PHE A 235 7.66 12.24 16.65
CA PHE A 235 7.54 10.80 16.44
C PHE A 235 7.91 10.34 15.01
N SER A 236 8.52 11.21 14.22
CA SER A 236 8.93 10.87 12.86
C SER A 236 10.31 10.20 12.77
N VAL A 237 11.10 10.23 13.83
CA VAL A 237 12.46 9.68 13.83
C VAL A 237 12.53 8.48 14.76
N GLY A 238 12.95 7.35 14.21
CA GLY A 238 13.15 6.12 14.97
C GLY A 238 14.37 6.17 15.90
N ASP A 239 14.50 5.16 16.73
CA ASP A 239 15.65 4.99 17.63
C ASP A 239 16.96 4.66 16.90
N ASP A 240 16.88 4.31 15.63
CA ASP A 240 18.00 4.18 14.69
C ASP A 240 18.41 5.51 14.01
N GLY A 241 17.70 6.61 14.30
CA GLY A 241 17.94 7.93 13.72
C GLY A 241 17.37 8.09 12.29
N VAL A 242 16.61 7.12 11.80
CA VAL A 242 15.97 7.19 10.48
C VAL A 242 14.62 7.89 10.62
N THR A 243 14.28 8.71 9.62
CA THR A 243 12.96 9.32 9.54
C THR A 243 11.99 8.35 8.85
N TYR A 244 10.90 8.06 9.52
CA TYR A 244 9.82 7.19 9.05
C TYR A 244 8.55 7.99 8.85
N ASN A 245 8.08 8.08 7.62
CA ASN A 245 6.80 8.65 7.26
C ASN A 245 5.90 7.55 6.72
N VAL A 246 4.60 7.66 6.93
CA VAL A 246 3.62 6.80 6.25
C VAL A 246 3.35 7.35 4.84
N ASP A 247 3.00 6.48 3.92
CA ASP A 247 2.41 6.91 2.66
C ASP A 247 0.93 7.26 2.90
N GLY A 248 0.72 8.49 3.31
CA GLY A 248 -0.57 9.05 3.67
C GLY A 248 -1.12 10.01 2.62
N ILE A 249 -2.17 10.73 2.98
CA ILE A 249 -2.88 11.68 2.12
C ILE A 249 -2.59 13.15 2.46
N ASP A 250 -1.78 13.41 3.47
CA ASP A 250 -1.54 14.76 4.00
C ASP A 250 -1.01 15.75 2.95
N ASP A 251 -0.28 15.29 1.95
CA ASP A 251 0.22 16.07 0.82
C ASP A 251 -0.65 15.94 -0.45
N LYS A 252 -1.73 15.16 -0.43
CA LYS A 252 -2.54 14.78 -1.59
C LYS A 252 -3.98 15.31 -1.56
N LEU A 253 -4.41 15.97 -0.48
CA LEU A 253 -5.80 16.36 -0.22
C LEU A 253 -6.45 17.16 -1.37
N SER A 254 -5.68 17.98 -2.08
CA SER A 254 -6.18 18.78 -3.21
C SER A 254 -6.04 18.09 -4.57
N ALA A 255 -5.32 16.99 -4.64
CA ALA A 255 -5.03 16.30 -5.90
C ALA A 255 -5.98 15.11 -6.11
N ILE A 256 -6.53 14.55 -5.03
CA ILE A 256 -7.39 13.38 -5.07
C ILE A 256 -8.85 13.80 -5.08
N SER A 257 -9.59 13.27 -6.04
CA SER A 257 -11.05 13.40 -6.09
C SER A 257 -11.67 12.26 -6.89
N ASN A 258 -12.87 11.86 -6.52
CA ASN A 258 -13.69 10.89 -7.25
C ASN A 258 -15.00 11.56 -7.71
N LEU A 259 -15.62 10.98 -8.73
CA LEU A 259 -16.86 11.51 -9.31
C LEU A 259 -18.05 10.62 -8.89
N ASP A 260 -19.21 11.27 -8.63
CA ASP A 260 -20.49 10.58 -8.55
C ASP A 260 -21.02 10.21 -9.94
N ASP A 261 -22.20 9.59 -10.00
CA ASP A 261 -22.85 9.19 -11.25
C ASP A 261 -23.30 10.37 -12.11
N GLU A 262 -23.53 11.52 -11.52
CA GLU A 262 -23.90 12.77 -12.19
C GLU A 262 -22.67 13.57 -12.64
N GLY A 263 -21.46 13.12 -12.33
CA GLY A 263 -20.21 13.75 -12.72
C GLY A 263 -19.78 14.88 -11.78
N GLN A 264 -20.36 14.97 -10.57
CA GLN A 264 -19.90 15.89 -9.55
C GLN A 264 -18.65 15.32 -8.88
N SER A 265 -17.64 16.18 -8.70
CA SER A 265 -16.37 15.77 -8.09
C SER A 265 -16.36 16.02 -6.60
N PHE A 266 -15.91 15.02 -5.85
CA PHE A 266 -15.71 15.07 -4.40
C PHE A 266 -14.24 14.83 -4.07
N SER A 267 -13.62 15.81 -3.42
CA SER A 267 -12.26 15.69 -2.91
C SER A 267 -12.24 15.11 -1.50
N LEU A 268 -11.09 14.66 -1.06
CA LEU A 268 -10.86 14.24 0.31
C LEU A 268 -11.26 15.34 1.31
N PHE A 269 -11.95 14.97 2.38
CA PHE A 269 -12.37 15.90 3.40
C PHE A 269 -12.35 15.26 4.81
N LYS A 270 -12.15 16.09 5.81
CA LYS A 270 -12.21 15.63 7.20
C LYS A 270 -13.65 15.43 7.64
N LEU A 271 -13.95 14.24 8.13
CA LEU A 271 -15.26 13.92 8.72
C LEU A 271 -15.53 14.76 9.96
N LYS A 272 -16.78 15.15 10.15
CA LYS A 272 -17.26 15.94 11.28
C LYS A 272 -18.01 15.10 12.32
N SER A 273 -18.40 13.89 11.93
CA SER A 273 -19.09 12.93 12.78
C SER A 273 -18.19 11.74 13.07
N THR A 274 -18.36 11.14 14.23
CA THR A 274 -17.77 9.84 14.59
C THR A 274 -18.62 8.65 14.12
N CYS A 275 -19.70 8.96 13.43
CA CYS A 275 -20.64 8.02 12.82
C CYS A 275 -20.64 8.24 11.30
N VAL A 276 -20.48 7.20 10.55
CA VAL A 276 -20.51 7.22 9.08
C VAL A 276 -21.47 6.14 8.61
N ASP A 277 -22.29 6.46 7.62
CA ASP A 277 -23.09 5.46 6.91
C ASP A 277 -22.19 4.39 6.28
N ASP A 278 -22.74 3.20 6.16
CA ASP A 278 -22.05 2.07 5.56
C ASP A 278 -21.71 2.32 4.09
N GLU A 279 -20.65 1.68 3.67
CA GLU A 279 -20.21 1.62 2.28
C GLU A 279 -20.07 0.15 1.92
N SER A 280 -20.25 -0.20 0.67
CA SER A 280 -20.15 -1.61 0.33
C SER A 280 -18.71 -2.04 0.19
N SER A 281 -18.30 -2.98 1.01
CA SER A 281 -17.01 -3.69 0.89
C SER A 281 -17.12 -4.99 0.09
N ALA A 282 -18.29 -5.26 -0.46
CA ALA A 282 -18.54 -6.45 -1.23
C ALA A 282 -17.57 -6.60 -2.41
N TRP A 283 -17.40 -7.83 -2.89
CA TRP A 283 -16.38 -8.16 -3.88
C TRP A 283 -16.46 -7.31 -5.16
N MET A 284 -17.64 -7.13 -5.73
CA MET A 284 -17.80 -6.31 -6.93
C MET A 284 -17.60 -4.82 -6.70
N PRO A 285 -18.15 -4.20 -5.65
CA PRO A 285 -17.81 -2.83 -5.26
C PRO A 285 -16.33 -2.60 -5.08
N SER A 286 -15.62 -3.46 -4.36
CA SER A 286 -14.17 -3.33 -4.14
C SER A 286 -13.38 -3.32 -5.46
N TYR A 287 -13.81 -4.06 -6.47
CA TYR A 287 -13.23 -3.98 -7.80
C TYR A 287 -13.64 -2.71 -8.55
N GLY A 288 -14.86 -2.24 -8.36
CA GLY A 288 -15.34 -0.97 -8.88
C GLY A 288 -14.60 0.23 -8.32
N ASP A 289 -14.18 0.18 -7.06
CA ASP A 289 -13.38 1.22 -6.41
C ASP A 289 -12.02 1.41 -7.07
N VAL A 290 -11.41 0.33 -7.53
CA VAL A 290 -10.10 0.35 -8.21
C VAL A 290 -10.21 0.96 -9.60
N ASN A 291 -11.29 0.65 -10.33
CA ASN A 291 -11.58 1.26 -11.61
C ASN A 291 -13.08 1.30 -11.86
N ARG A 292 -13.62 2.50 -11.93
CA ARG A 292 -15.04 2.76 -12.12
C ARG A 292 -15.60 2.19 -13.42
N TYR A 293 -14.80 2.16 -14.48
CA TYR A 293 -15.24 1.93 -15.86
C TYR A 293 -14.85 0.59 -16.43
N ASP A 294 -13.90 -0.10 -15.83
CA ASP A 294 -13.38 -1.35 -16.37
C ASP A 294 -13.24 -2.41 -15.27
N PHE A 295 -14.14 -3.37 -15.29
CA PHE A 295 -14.14 -4.52 -14.38
C PHE A 295 -13.34 -5.72 -14.92
N SER A 296 -12.57 -5.53 -15.99
CA SER A 296 -11.77 -6.61 -16.58
C SER A 296 -10.46 -6.85 -15.82
N MET A 297 -9.91 -8.06 -16.00
CA MET A 297 -8.57 -8.42 -15.50
C MET A 297 -7.43 -7.55 -16.07
N THR A 298 -7.72 -6.76 -17.10
CA THR A 298 -6.73 -5.89 -17.77
C THR A 298 -6.96 -4.41 -17.49
N ARG A 299 -7.86 -4.09 -16.55
CA ARG A 299 -8.17 -2.71 -16.22
C ARG A 299 -6.93 -1.93 -15.77
N SER A 300 -6.94 -0.64 -16.00
CA SER A 300 -6.02 0.27 -15.32
C SER A 300 -6.42 0.39 -13.84
N ILE A 301 -5.46 0.75 -13.01
CA ILE A 301 -5.68 1.03 -11.60
C ILE A 301 -5.76 2.53 -11.44
N ASP A 302 -6.98 3.06 -11.37
CA ASP A 302 -7.25 4.50 -11.38
C ASP A 302 -7.72 5.00 -9.99
N MET A 303 -8.21 4.12 -9.12
CA MET A 303 -8.71 4.43 -7.77
C MET A 303 -9.81 5.51 -7.81
N ASP A 304 -10.73 5.41 -8.76
CA ASP A 304 -11.68 6.47 -9.11
C ASP A 304 -13.17 6.09 -8.88
N GLY A 305 -13.42 4.90 -8.33
CA GLY A 305 -14.76 4.35 -8.19
C GLY A 305 -15.42 4.49 -6.82
N PHE A 306 -14.73 4.90 -5.80
CA PHE A 306 -15.23 4.89 -4.40
C PHE A 306 -16.53 5.69 -4.20
N VAL A 307 -16.60 6.91 -4.73
CA VAL A 307 -17.84 7.71 -4.65
C VAL A 307 -18.98 7.04 -5.40
N HIS A 308 -18.69 6.49 -6.58
CA HIS A 308 -19.68 5.77 -7.41
C HIS A 308 -20.24 4.54 -6.69
N THR A 309 -19.38 3.72 -6.09
CA THR A 309 -19.84 2.51 -5.37
C THR A 309 -20.61 2.86 -4.11
N ALA A 310 -20.14 3.85 -3.34
CA ALA A 310 -20.85 4.34 -2.16
C ALA A 310 -22.21 4.96 -2.50
N GLU A 311 -22.31 5.73 -3.59
CA GLU A 311 -23.56 6.26 -4.11
C GLU A 311 -24.53 5.15 -4.50
N GLY A 312 -24.05 4.16 -5.28
CA GLY A 312 -24.84 3.03 -5.71
C GLY A 312 -25.39 2.22 -4.53
N TYR A 313 -24.56 2.00 -3.51
CA TYR A 313 -24.98 1.32 -2.29
C TYR A 313 -26.05 2.10 -1.53
N ALA A 314 -25.89 3.41 -1.37
CA ALA A 314 -26.89 4.26 -0.72
C ALA A 314 -28.23 4.26 -1.48
N LYS A 315 -28.19 4.35 -2.81
CA LYS A 315 -29.38 4.25 -3.66
C LYS A 315 -30.04 2.87 -3.55
N PHE A 316 -29.27 1.80 -3.50
CA PHE A 316 -29.76 0.44 -3.27
C PHE A 316 -30.44 0.32 -1.90
N CYS A 317 -29.83 0.80 -0.84
CA CYS A 317 -30.35 0.74 0.52
C CYS A 317 -31.53 1.71 0.78
N ALA A 318 -31.70 2.74 -0.05
CA ALA A 318 -32.87 3.61 0.01
C ALA A 318 -34.18 2.87 -0.31
N VAL A 319 -34.09 1.68 -0.88
CA VAL A 319 -35.28 0.82 -1.14
C VAL A 319 -35.52 -0.07 0.08
N PRO A 320 -36.61 0.13 0.84
CA PRO A 320 -36.84 -0.60 2.08
C PRO A 320 -36.89 -2.13 1.95
N ALA A 321 -37.21 -2.64 0.75
CA ALA A 321 -37.27 -4.07 0.47
C ALA A 321 -35.89 -4.75 0.43
N ASN A 322 -34.80 -3.98 0.32
CA ASN A 322 -33.45 -4.54 0.20
C ASN A 322 -32.79 -4.84 1.54
N GLY A 323 -33.38 -4.36 2.66
CA GLY A 323 -33.03 -4.83 4.00
C GLY A 323 -31.60 -4.48 4.47
N CYS A 324 -31.02 -3.38 3.97
CA CYS A 324 -29.68 -2.97 4.39
C CYS A 324 -29.61 -2.65 5.89
N THR A 325 -28.50 -2.98 6.49
CA THR A 325 -28.16 -2.62 7.86
C THR A 325 -27.97 -1.11 7.97
N GLY A 326 -28.44 -0.47 9.04
CA GLY A 326 -28.22 0.97 9.28
C GLY A 326 -29.37 1.89 8.89
N GLY A 327 -30.34 1.46 8.12
CA GLY A 327 -31.55 2.24 7.85
C GLY A 327 -31.43 3.20 6.66
N GLN A 328 -31.94 4.44 6.79
CA GLN A 328 -31.89 5.42 5.69
C GLN A 328 -30.55 6.15 5.67
N PHE A 329 -29.89 6.11 4.55
CA PHE A 329 -28.67 6.88 4.30
C PHE A 329 -28.98 8.38 4.20
N THR A 330 -28.13 9.19 4.78
CA THR A 330 -28.19 10.66 4.68
C THR A 330 -27.40 11.18 3.48
N ASP A 331 -26.32 10.50 3.14
CA ASP A 331 -25.47 10.77 1.98
C ASP A 331 -25.86 9.86 0.81
N LEU A 332 -26.67 10.39 -0.11
CA LEU A 332 -27.13 9.66 -1.30
C LEU A 332 -26.21 9.84 -2.52
N VAL A 333 -25.15 10.65 -2.40
CA VAL A 333 -24.22 10.92 -3.51
C VAL A 333 -22.85 10.25 -3.30
N GLY A 334 -22.69 9.48 -2.22
CA GLY A 334 -21.47 8.73 -1.95
C GLY A 334 -20.27 9.56 -1.48
N GLN A 335 -20.48 10.83 -1.14
CA GLN A 335 -19.40 11.72 -0.68
C GLN A 335 -18.63 11.15 0.51
N ARG A 336 -19.31 10.38 1.38
CA ARG A 336 -18.73 9.78 2.60
C ARG A 336 -17.49 8.94 2.32
N ALA A 337 -17.42 8.30 1.15
CA ALA A 337 -16.26 7.52 0.76
C ALA A 337 -14.94 8.33 0.76
N MET A 338 -15.02 9.63 0.50
CA MET A 338 -13.85 10.53 0.50
C MET A 338 -13.52 11.12 1.88
N GLY A 339 -14.20 10.66 2.92
CA GLY A 339 -14.00 11.12 4.28
C GLY A 339 -12.77 10.50 4.94
N TYR A 340 -12.09 11.27 5.81
CA TYR A 340 -11.01 10.77 6.65
C TYR A 340 -11.12 11.30 8.08
N TYR A 341 -10.51 10.57 9.01
CA TYR A 341 -10.33 10.98 10.40
C TYR A 341 -8.90 11.46 10.66
N ASP A 342 -8.71 12.16 11.76
CA ASP A 342 -7.40 12.54 12.29
C ASP A 342 -7.36 12.38 13.83
N GLU A 343 -6.32 12.90 14.46
CA GLU A 343 -6.11 12.84 15.90
C GLU A 343 -7.22 13.48 16.73
N GLN A 344 -8.09 14.30 16.13
CA GLN A 344 -9.21 14.89 16.85
C GLN A 344 -10.19 13.84 17.33
N TYR A 345 -10.34 12.74 16.59
CA TYR A 345 -11.23 11.65 16.96
C TYR A 345 -10.44 10.39 17.35
N LEU A 346 -9.30 10.16 16.73
CA LEU A 346 -8.47 8.96 16.89
C LEU A 346 -7.22 9.20 17.74
N ASN A 347 -7.33 10.04 18.79
CA ASN A 347 -6.18 10.48 19.59
C ASN A 347 -5.37 9.31 20.18
N TYR A 348 -6.04 8.26 20.62
CA TYR A 348 -5.37 7.07 21.16
C TYR A 348 -4.65 6.29 20.05
N TYR A 349 -5.32 6.03 18.95
CA TYR A 349 -4.73 5.32 17.82
C TYR A 349 -3.55 6.08 17.20
N TYR A 350 -3.66 7.39 17.02
CA TYR A 350 -2.58 8.24 16.51
C TYR A 350 -1.36 8.18 17.40
N TYR A 351 -1.57 8.22 18.72
CA TYR A 351 -0.47 8.07 19.67
C TYR A 351 0.17 6.68 19.56
N MET A 352 -0.61 5.62 19.62
CA MET A 352 -0.09 4.24 19.61
C MET A 352 0.61 3.90 18.29
N ALA A 353 0.01 4.23 17.16
CA ALA A 353 0.60 4.06 15.83
C ALA A 353 1.89 4.87 15.62
N SER A 354 2.03 5.98 16.36
CA SER A 354 3.23 6.82 16.28
C SER A 354 4.33 6.38 17.24
N GLN A 355 3.99 5.80 18.39
CA GLN A 355 4.96 5.32 19.37
C GLN A 355 5.58 4.00 18.98
N PHE A 356 4.73 3.07 18.59
CA PHE A 356 5.12 1.71 18.21
C PHE A 356 5.40 1.61 16.71
N ALA A 357 5.28 0.43 16.16
CA ALA A 357 5.47 0.21 14.74
C ALA A 357 4.14 -0.04 14.02
N LEU A 358 4.10 0.31 12.76
CA LEU A 358 3.00 0.04 11.85
C LEU A 358 3.53 -0.29 10.44
N SER A 359 2.67 -0.77 9.57
CA SER A 359 2.95 -0.86 8.14
C SER A 359 1.96 0.01 7.36
N ASP A 360 2.43 0.75 6.38
CA ASP A 360 1.59 1.42 5.39
C ASP A 360 1.44 0.59 4.10
N ARG A 361 1.74 -0.71 4.18
CA ARG A 361 1.57 -1.71 3.12
C ARG A 361 0.96 -3.00 3.68
N TRP A 362 0.09 -2.87 4.66
CA TRP A 362 -0.68 -3.96 5.22
C TRP A 362 -2.05 -4.01 4.57
N PHE A 363 -2.33 -5.08 3.84
CA PHE A 363 -3.54 -5.24 3.05
C PHE A 363 -4.47 -6.29 3.65
N SER A 364 -5.77 -6.20 3.36
CA SER A 364 -6.65 -7.33 3.58
C SER A 364 -6.34 -8.45 2.57
N PRO A 365 -6.45 -9.72 2.98
CA PRO A 365 -6.07 -10.83 2.11
C PRO A 365 -6.98 -11.04 0.90
N VAL A 366 -8.21 -10.53 0.93
CA VAL A 366 -9.18 -10.63 -0.16
C VAL A 366 -9.82 -9.26 -0.39
N ALA A 367 -10.05 -8.88 -1.64
CA ALA A 367 -10.79 -7.67 -2.00
C ALA A 367 -12.29 -7.90 -1.84
N SER A 368 -12.75 -8.13 -0.61
CA SER A 368 -14.13 -8.46 -0.28
C SER A 368 -14.43 -8.25 1.20
N GLU A 369 -15.53 -8.82 1.66
CA GLU A 369 -16.18 -8.64 2.96
C GLU A 369 -15.46 -9.36 4.11
N SER A 370 -16.04 -9.27 5.29
CA SER A 370 -15.45 -9.70 6.56
C SER A 370 -15.16 -11.19 6.64
N ILE A 371 -16.09 -12.06 6.25
CA ILE A 371 -15.90 -13.51 6.39
C ILE A 371 -14.85 -14.06 5.44
N PRO A 372 -14.83 -13.72 4.14
CA PRO A 372 -13.74 -14.11 3.26
C PRO A 372 -12.36 -13.74 3.78
N ASN A 373 -12.22 -12.53 4.32
CA ASN A 373 -10.95 -12.06 4.86
C ASN A 373 -10.52 -12.81 6.13
N ARG A 374 -11.46 -13.12 7.03
CA ARG A 374 -11.17 -13.96 8.20
C ARG A 374 -10.80 -15.38 7.81
N VAL A 375 -11.56 -15.97 6.87
CA VAL A 375 -11.24 -17.31 6.35
C VAL A 375 -9.86 -17.34 5.73
N ALA A 376 -9.56 -16.41 4.82
CA ALA A 376 -8.24 -16.32 4.20
C ALA A 376 -7.13 -16.18 5.25
N THR A 377 -7.35 -15.36 6.28
CA THR A 377 -6.37 -15.21 7.36
C THR A 377 -6.13 -16.53 8.09
N LEU A 378 -7.18 -17.19 8.54
CA LEU A 378 -7.08 -18.40 9.34
C LEU A 378 -6.51 -19.61 8.58
N THR A 379 -6.60 -19.59 7.26
CA THR A 379 -6.23 -20.71 6.39
C THR A 379 -4.94 -20.49 5.62
N GLY A 380 -4.23 -19.41 5.91
CA GLY A 380 -3.01 -19.05 5.19
C GLY A 380 -3.25 -18.51 3.78
N GLY A 381 -4.46 -17.99 3.50
CA GLY A 381 -4.76 -17.28 2.25
C GLY A 381 -5.72 -17.97 1.30
N THR A 382 -6.39 -19.06 1.71
CA THR A 382 -7.36 -19.76 0.87
C THR A 382 -8.79 -19.56 1.36
N THR A 383 -9.73 -19.32 0.46
CA THR A 383 -11.17 -19.23 0.76
C THR A 383 -11.98 -20.29 0.03
N GLN A 384 -11.36 -21.08 -0.83
CA GLN A 384 -12.03 -22.04 -1.74
C GLN A 384 -13.20 -21.43 -2.54
N GLY A 385 -13.06 -20.17 -2.93
CA GLY A 385 -14.05 -19.46 -3.75
C GLY A 385 -15.10 -18.68 -2.96
N LEU A 386 -15.03 -18.66 -1.63
CA LEU A 386 -15.84 -17.74 -0.83
C LEU A 386 -15.31 -16.32 -1.00
N VAL A 387 -16.14 -15.44 -1.54
CA VAL A 387 -15.79 -14.03 -1.82
C VAL A 387 -16.85 -13.04 -1.35
N HIS A 388 -17.83 -13.51 -0.58
CA HIS A 388 -18.83 -12.66 0.07
C HIS A 388 -19.24 -13.28 1.40
N ASP A 389 -19.79 -12.48 2.26
CA ASP A 389 -20.33 -12.96 3.52
C ASP A 389 -21.53 -13.88 3.27
N PRO A 390 -21.56 -15.07 3.87
CA PRO A 390 -22.71 -15.93 3.77
C PRO A 390 -23.93 -15.25 4.38
N GLY A 391 -24.96 -15.03 3.59
CA GLY A 391 -26.25 -14.56 4.11
C GLY A 391 -27.03 -15.68 4.81
N SER A 392 -28.16 -15.37 5.43
CA SER A 392 -28.99 -16.33 6.17
C SER A 392 -29.39 -17.59 5.39
N ASN A 393 -29.40 -17.51 4.07
CA ASN A 393 -29.64 -18.68 3.20
C ASN A 393 -28.36 -19.43 2.83
N GLU A 394 -27.23 -18.77 2.87
CA GLU A 394 -25.90 -19.26 2.51
C GLU A 394 -25.14 -19.81 3.70
N ASP A 395 -25.48 -19.34 4.88
CA ASP A 395 -25.12 -19.97 6.16
C ASP A 395 -25.56 -21.44 6.20
N ASN A 396 -26.54 -21.78 5.41
CA ASN A 396 -26.98 -23.13 5.14
C ASN A 396 -26.31 -23.75 3.91
N LEU A 397 -25.16 -23.25 3.46
CA LEU A 397 -24.31 -24.02 2.57
C LEU A 397 -24.10 -25.37 3.26
N GLY A 398 -24.80 -26.37 2.82
CA GLY A 398 -24.88 -27.69 3.48
C GLY A 398 -23.53 -28.40 3.61
N VAL A 399 -22.43 -27.70 3.35
CA VAL A 399 -21.06 -28.14 3.47
C VAL A 399 -20.21 -26.96 3.92
N GLN A 400 -19.71 -26.99 5.14
CA GLN A 400 -18.67 -26.09 5.59
C GLN A 400 -17.39 -26.31 4.80
N LEU A 401 -16.59 -25.25 4.69
CA LEU A 401 -15.29 -25.32 4.07
C LEU A 401 -14.35 -26.23 4.90
N ALA A 402 -13.95 -27.33 4.33
CA ALA A 402 -13.03 -28.29 4.97
C ALA A 402 -11.59 -27.90 4.65
N ILE A 403 -11.16 -26.75 5.13
CA ILE A 403 -9.84 -26.20 4.89
C ILE A 403 -9.00 -26.30 6.17
N PRO A 404 -7.73 -26.72 6.12
CA PRO A 404 -6.83 -26.63 7.26
C PRO A 404 -6.70 -25.20 7.76
N THR A 405 -6.64 -25.02 9.07
CA THR A 405 -6.48 -23.70 9.69
C THR A 405 -5.26 -23.69 10.60
N ILE A 406 -4.82 -22.49 10.95
CA ILE A 406 -3.76 -22.30 11.95
C ILE A 406 -4.12 -22.99 13.28
N PHE A 407 -5.38 -22.98 13.68
CA PHE A 407 -5.80 -23.66 14.92
C PHE A 407 -5.57 -25.17 14.89
N GLN A 408 -5.82 -25.80 13.74
CA GLN A 408 -5.52 -27.23 13.55
C GLN A 408 -4.03 -27.50 13.64
N GLU A 409 -3.24 -26.66 13.04
CA GLU A 409 -1.80 -26.79 13.06
C GLU A 409 -1.23 -26.60 14.46
N LEU A 410 -1.73 -25.63 15.21
CA LEU A 410 -1.37 -25.40 16.61
C LEU A 410 -1.74 -26.59 17.49
N ASP A 411 -2.94 -27.16 17.33
CA ASP A 411 -3.37 -28.35 18.04
C ASP A 411 -2.49 -29.57 17.75
N THR A 412 -2.16 -29.78 16.48
CA THR A 412 -1.29 -30.87 16.03
C THR A 412 0.08 -30.77 16.68
N ASN A 413 0.57 -29.56 16.90
CA ASN A 413 1.86 -29.27 17.52
C ASN A 413 1.79 -29.02 19.04
N THR A 414 0.62 -29.23 19.67
CA THR A 414 0.40 -29.03 21.11
C THR A 414 0.71 -27.59 21.56
N VAL A 415 0.44 -26.61 20.72
CA VAL A 415 0.58 -25.20 21.01
C VAL A 415 -0.77 -24.66 21.52
N SER A 416 -0.74 -23.96 22.65
CA SER A 416 -1.97 -23.42 23.25
C SER A 416 -2.49 -22.23 22.46
N TRP A 417 -3.80 -22.19 22.28
CA TRP A 417 -4.46 -21.08 21.61
C TRP A 417 -5.85 -20.79 22.20
N ARG A 418 -6.35 -19.57 22.04
CA ARG A 418 -7.69 -19.16 22.47
C ARG A 418 -8.22 -18.05 21.59
N LEU A 419 -9.54 -18.12 21.31
CA LEU A 419 -10.32 -17.09 20.72
C LEU A 419 -11.08 -16.35 21.81
N TYR A 420 -10.92 -15.03 21.85
CA TYR A 420 -11.65 -14.15 22.74
C TYR A 420 -12.67 -13.36 21.91
N TYR A 421 -13.92 -13.39 22.33
CA TYR A 421 -15.00 -12.71 21.63
C TYR A 421 -15.61 -11.60 22.48
N SER A 422 -16.03 -10.52 21.82
CA SER A 422 -16.88 -9.51 22.42
C SER A 422 -18.35 -9.85 22.18
N THR A 423 -19.20 -9.44 23.07
CA THR A 423 -20.65 -9.70 22.96
C THR A 423 -21.44 -8.44 23.25
N THR A 424 -22.52 -8.23 22.50
CA THR A 424 -23.49 -7.15 22.71
C THR A 424 -24.58 -7.50 23.70
N GLU A 425 -24.69 -8.76 24.06
CA GLU A 425 -25.77 -9.19 24.93
C GLU A 425 -25.45 -8.88 26.39
N ASP A 426 -26.40 -8.31 27.10
CA ASP A 426 -26.31 -8.01 28.54
C ASP A 426 -25.95 -9.22 29.40
N GLN A 427 -26.02 -10.39 28.82
CA GLN A 427 -25.80 -11.67 29.49
C GLN A 427 -24.39 -12.22 29.38
N CYS A 428 -23.57 -11.66 28.46
CA CYS A 428 -22.19 -12.06 28.25
C CYS A 428 -21.37 -10.81 28.04
N SER A 429 -21.11 -10.05 29.05
CA SER A 429 -20.28 -8.84 28.96
C SER A 429 -18.80 -9.19 29.16
N ALA A 430 -17.94 -8.31 28.67
CA ALA A 430 -16.50 -8.41 28.84
C ALA A 430 -16.04 -8.47 30.31
N SER A 431 -16.90 -8.12 31.25
CA SER A 431 -16.62 -8.12 32.70
C SER A 431 -17.08 -9.37 33.42
N ASN A 432 -17.65 -10.34 32.73
CA ASN A 432 -18.29 -11.48 33.39
C ASN A 432 -17.43 -12.72 33.55
N ASP A 433 -16.12 -12.62 33.43
CA ASP A 433 -15.17 -13.71 33.69
C ASP A 433 -15.65 -15.10 33.22
N GLY A 434 -16.37 -15.08 32.11
CA GLY A 434 -16.92 -16.32 31.58
C GLY A 434 -18.32 -16.70 32.06
N ASP A 435 -19.00 -15.85 32.80
CA ASP A 435 -20.40 -16.03 33.19
C ASP A 435 -21.29 -15.09 32.41
N CYS A 436 -22.23 -15.63 31.65
CA CYS A 436 -23.19 -14.86 30.87
C CYS A 436 -24.34 -14.35 31.77
N GLY A 437 -24.07 -13.58 32.80
CA GLY A 437 -24.98 -12.76 33.66
C GLY A 437 -26.33 -13.31 34.10
N ASN A 438 -26.77 -14.42 33.57
CA ASN A 438 -28.02 -15.10 33.93
C ASN A 438 -27.80 -16.42 34.66
N GLY A 439 -26.59 -16.62 35.20
CA GLY A 439 -26.21 -17.88 35.86
C GLY A 439 -26.01 -19.05 34.89
N GLN A 440 -25.94 -18.76 33.59
CA GLN A 440 -25.53 -19.76 32.61
C GLN A 440 -24.02 -19.74 32.48
N PRO A 441 -23.38 -20.87 32.46
CA PRO A 441 -21.94 -20.92 32.27
C PRO A 441 -21.52 -20.35 30.93
N VAL A 442 -20.28 -19.95 30.83
CA VAL A 442 -19.52 -19.41 29.66
C VAL A 442 -19.81 -20.08 28.31
N ASN A 443 -20.61 -21.05 28.32
CA ASN A 443 -20.95 -21.99 27.30
C ASN A 443 -21.99 -21.50 26.30
N LYS A 444 -22.48 -20.29 26.42
CA LYS A 444 -23.33 -19.66 25.42
C LYS A 444 -22.56 -18.51 24.80
N TYR A 445 -22.39 -18.56 23.54
CA TYR A 445 -21.96 -17.39 22.81
C TYR A 445 -23.10 -16.77 22.01
N PRO A 446 -23.04 -15.47 21.79
CA PRO A 446 -23.97 -14.80 20.90
C PRO A 446 -23.84 -15.40 19.49
N ALA A 447 -24.92 -15.82 18.92
CA ALA A 447 -24.92 -16.43 17.59
C ALA A 447 -24.24 -15.54 16.53
N THR A 448 -24.47 -14.24 16.60
CA THR A 448 -23.89 -13.25 15.70
C THR A 448 -22.38 -13.16 15.76
N THR A 449 -21.74 -13.25 16.93
CA THR A 449 -20.28 -13.20 17.06
C THR A 449 -19.62 -14.45 16.49
N PHE A 450 -20.31 -15.56 16.52
CA PHE A 450 -19.78 -16.84 16.05
C PHE A 450 -20.02 -17.11 14.57
N SER A 451 -20.93 -16.41 13.93
CA SER A 451 -21.17 -16.62 12.51
C SER A 451 -19.88 -16.44 11.70
N TYR A 452 -19.06 -15.47 12.00
CA TYR A 452 -17.80 -15.24 11.32
C TYR A 452 -16.82 -16.42 11.34
N PHE A 453 -16.82 -17.19 12.42
CA PHE A 453 -15.95 -18.35 12.54
C PHE A 453 -16.64 -19.67 12.23
N THR A 454 -17.86 -19.79 12.67
CA THR A 454 -18.54 -21.07 12.70
C THR A 454 -19.11 -21.49 11.37
N TYR A 455 -19.39 -20.56 10.49
CA TYR A 455 -19.80 -20.90 9.13
C TYR A 455 -18.65 -21.22 8.22
N SER A 456 -17.54 -20.58 8.48
CA SER A 456 -16.46 -20.54 7.52
C SER A 456 -15.50 -21.68 7.67
N VAL A 457 -15.32 -22.24 8.86
CA VAL A 457 -14.21 -23.15 9.12
C VAL A 457 -14.64 -24.36 9.89
N HIS A 458 -14.80 -25.44 9.19
CA HIS A 458 -15.19 -26.74 9.74
C HIS A 458 -14.34 -27.17 10.93
N TYR A 459 -13.05 -26.84 10.90
CA TYR A 459 -12.10 -27.34 11.89
C TYR A 459 -12.24 -26.72 13.29
N LEU A 460 -12.76 -25.50 13.41
CA LEU A 460 -13.04 -24.96 14.74
C LEU A 460 -13.92 -25.86 15.60
N TYR A 461 -14.63 -26.77 14.99
CA TYR A 461 -15.54 -27.68 15.66
C TYR A 461 -14.96 -29.05 15.97
N LEU A 462 -14.09 -29.52 15.13
CA LEU A 462 -13.66 -30.91 15.14
C LEU A 462 -12.24 -31.06 15.64
N LYS A 463 -11.93 -30.47 16.79
CA LYS A 463 -10.68 -30.83 17.44
C LYS A 463 -10.59 -32.37 17.51
N ASN A 464 -9.66 -32.91 16.77
CA ASN A 464 -9.41 -34.35 16.63
C ASN A 464 -10.50 -35.13 15.87
N GLN A 465 -11.33 -34.51 15.06
CA GLN A 465 -12.37 -35.21 14.28
C GLN A 465 -13.25 -36.18 15.06
N GLN A 466 -13.44 -35.95 16.35
CA GLN A 466 -14.12 -36.87 17.24
C GLN A 466 -15.64 -36.66 17.37
N ARG A 467 -16.20 -35.72 16.59
CA ARG A 467 -17.63 -35.42 16.63
C ARG A 467 -18.28 -35.52 15.25
N PRO A 468 -18.47 -36.73 14.74
CA PRO A 468 -19.08 -36.94 13.41
C PRO A 468 -20.53 -36.46 13.28
N THR A 469 -21.16 -36.09 14.38
CA THR A 469 -22.54 -35.60 14.46
C THR A 469 -22.63 -34.07 14.54
N CYS A 470 -21.50 -33.37 14.52
CA CYS A 470 -21.54 -31.92 14.50
C CYS A 470 -22.13 -31.42 13.19
N VAL A 471 -23.18 -30.63 13.31
CA VAL A 471 -23.88 -30.02 12.19
C VAL A 471 -23.44 -28.56 12.12
N PRO A 472 -23.23 -27.99 10.93
CA PRO A 472 -22.98 -26.57 10.78
C PRO A 472 -24.02 -25.75 11.53
N PRO A 473 -23.64 -24.67 12.20
CA PRO A 473 -24.60 -23.83 12.92
C PRO A 473 -25.59 -23.24 11.91
N THR A 474 -26.84 -23.29 12.30
CA THR A 474 -27.86 -22.40 11.72
C THR A 474 -27.94 -21.16 12.61
N GLN A 475 -28.07 -20.01 12.00
CA GLN A 475 -28.06 -18.69 12.59
C GLN A 475 -28.84 -18.65 13.89
N ASP A 476 -29.07 -18.76 14.84
CA ASP A 476 -29.94 -18.47 15.99
C ASP A 476 -30.15 -19.56 17.05
N SER A 477 -29.53 -20.69 17.00
CA SER A 477 -29.94 -21.76 17.91
C SER A 477 -28.85 -22.70 18.40
N GLY A 478 -27.65 -22.19 18.60
CA GLY A 478 -26.61 -23.02 19.19
C GLY A 478 -26.99 -23.47 20.60
N PRO A 479 -27.03 -24.77 20.91
CA PRO A 479 -27.08 -25.20 22.29
C PRO A 479 -25.81 -24.73 23.03
N ALA A 480 -25.84 -24.81 24.36
CA ALA A 480 -24.72 -24.40 25.17
C ALA A 480 -23.43 -25.09 24.74
N VAL A 481 -22.33 -24.37 24.77
CA VAL A 481 -20.99 -24.93 24.55
C VAL A 481 -20.76 -26.08 25.54
N GLY A 482 -20.14 -27.14 25.04
CA GLY A 482 -19.97 -28.36 25.85
C GLY A 482 -21.16 -29.32 25.85
N ASP A 483 -22.31 -28.91 25.31
CA ASP A 483 -23.38 -29.85 25.01
C ASP A 483 -22.91 -30.77 23.87
N PRO A 484 -23.03 -32.10 24.03
CA PRO A 484 -22.68 -33.05 22.98
C PRO A 484 -23.53 -32.88 21.72
N ASN A 485 -24.68 -32.20 21.82
CA ASN A 485 -25.53 -31.84 20.72
C ASN A 485 -25.28 -30.40 20.21
N ASN A 486 -24.22 -29.75 20.70
CA ASN A 486 -23.87 -28.41 20.23
C ASN A 486 -23.57 -28.44 18.74
N ALA A 487 -24.38 -27.73 17.97
CA ALA A 487 -24.23 -27.61 16.55
C ALA A 487 -22.85 -27.00 16.17
N PHE A 488 -22.29 -26.17 17.04
CA PHE A 488 -20.99 -25.54 16.80
C PHE A 488 -19.80 -26.45 17.13
N CYS A 489 -19.96 -27.50 17.92
CA CYS A 489 -18.92 -28.49 18.24
C CYS A 489 -17.59 -27.91 18.74
N ILE A 490 -17.58 -26.72 19.25
CA ILE A 490 -16.36 -26.01 19.63
C ILE A 490 -15.85 -26.54 20.98
N ASP A 491 -14.56 -26.79 21.06
CA ASP A 491 -13.94 -27.11 22.34
C ASP A 491 -13.93 -25.84 23.21
N VAL A 492 -14.66 -25.91 24.31
CA VAL A 492 -14.84 -24.80 25.26
C VAL A 492 -13.53 -24.25 25.82
N THR A 493 -12.47 -25.04 25.81
CA THR A 493 -11.17 -24.61 26.31
C THR A 493 -10.49 -23.57 25.41
N HIS A 494 -10.96 -23.45 24.18
CA HIS A 494 -10.39 -22.54 23.19
C HIS A 494 -11.18 -21.24 22.99
N ILE A 495 -12.28 -21.04 23.73
CA ILE A 495 -13.16 -19.90 23.53
C ILE A 495 -13.50 -19.27 24.87
N ALA A 496 -13.39 -17.95 24.92
CA ALA A 496 -13.72 -17.18 26.11
C ALA A 496 -14.25 -15.77 25.72
N PRO A 497 -15.07 -15.14 26.57
CA PRO A 497 -15.38 -13.73 26.40
C PRO A 497 -14.12 -12.87 26.58
N VAL A 498 -14.12 -11.69 25.99
CA VAL A 498 -12.96 -10.76 26.03
C VAL A 498 -12.57 -10.35 27.47
N GLY A 499 -13.48 -10.41 28.43
CA GLY A 499 -13.16 -10.25 29.86
C GLY A 499 -12.13 -11.28 30.36
N GLN A 500 -12.16 -12.50 29.84
CA GLN A 500 -11.15 -13.50 30.16
C GLN A 500 -9.75 -13.14 29.62
N PHE A 501 -9.66 -12.43 28.50
CA PHE A 501 -8.39 -11.89 28.03
C PHE A 501 -7.75 -10.96 29.06
N LEU A 502 -8.56 -10.08 29.68
CA LEU A 502 -8.06 -9.18 30.71
C LEU A 502 -7.53 -9.94 31.95
N ASN A 503 -8.18 -11.02 32.31
CA ASN A 503 -7.70 -11.91 33.38
C ASN A 503 -6.43 -12.63 32.97
N ASP A 504 -6.39 -13.23 31.78
CA ASP A 504 -5.23 -13.98 31.29
C ASP A 504 -3.98 -13.10 31.18
N VAL A 505 -4.10 -11.83 30.75
CA VAL A 505 -2.96 -10.91 30.74
C VAL A 505 -2.52 -10.51 32.14
N ALA A 506 -3.45 -10.30 33.06
CA ALA A 506 -3.15 -9.92 34.45
C ALA A 506 -2.46 -11.07 35.20
N ASP A 507 -2.92 -12.28 35.02
CA ASP A 507 -2.45 -13.48 35.71
C ASP A 507 -1.23 -14.12 35.02
N GLY A 508 -0.89 -13.69 33.80
CA GLY A 508 0.20 -14.27 33.01
C GLY A 508 -0.14 -15.66 32.48
N THR A 509 -1.40 -15.90 32.16
CA THR A 509 -1.94 -17.18 31.65
C THR A 509 -2.36 -17.12 30.20
N LEU A 510 -1.91 -16.10 29.45
CA LEU A 510 -2.15 -16.03 28.01
C LEU A 510 -1.70 -17.31 27.30
N PRO A 511 -2.49 -17.83 26.34
CA PRO A 511 -2.02 -18.89 25.48
C PRO A 511 -0.92 -18.40 24.55
N SER A 512 -0.28 -19.32 23.86
CA SER A 512 0.76 -19.00 22.87
C SER A 512 0.20 -18.16 21.73
N PHE A 513 -1.01 -18.49 21.26
CA PHE A 513 -1.72 -17.68 20.26
C PHE A 513 -3.11 -17.26 20.78
N SER A 514 -3.39 -15.97 20.68
CA SER A 514 -4.67 -15.36 21.07
C SER A 514 -5.27 -14.65 19.86
N TRP A 515 -6.52 -14.98 19.55
CA TRP A 515 -7.29 -14.25 18.56
C TRP A 515 -8.38 -13.47 19.27
N ILE A 516 -8.50 -12.17 18.99
CA ILE A 516 -9.53 -11.31 19.60
C ILE A 516 -10.45 -10.78 18.50
N GLU A 517 -11.74 -11.02 18.65
CA GLU A 517 -12.79 -10.46 17.81
C GLU A 517 -13.49 -9.30 18.49
N ALA A 518 -13.70 -8.24 17.73
CA ALA A 518 -14.56 -7.14 18.15
C ALA A 518 -16.02 -7.56 18.25
N GLY A 519 -16.82 -6.80 18.97
CA GLY A 519 -18.25 -7.08 19.11
C GLY A 519 -19.06 -6.46 17.99
N TYR A 520 -19.57 -7.29 17.08
CA TYR A 520 -20.40 -6.84 15.96
C TYR A 520 -21.52 -5.92 16.42
N SER A 521 -21.68 -4.77 15.75
CA SER A 521 -22.62 -3.71 16.08
C SER A 521 -22.51 -3.18 17.51
N ASN A 522 -21.36 -3.31 18.15
CA ASN A 522 -21.15 -2.82 19.52
C ASN A 522 -19.88 -1.97 19.64
N ASN A 523 -18.73 -2.49 19.27
CA ASN A 523 -17.45 -1.80 19.41
C ASN A 523 -16.44 -2.23 18.33
N ASP A 524 -16.95 -2.69 17.21
CA ASP A 524 -16.20 -3.17 16.04
C ASP A 524 -15.73 -2.05 15.11
N GLU A 525 -16.29 -0.85 15.25
CA GLU A 525 -16.05 0.34 14.41
C GLU A 525 -16.62 0.24 12.98
N HIS A 526 -17.41 -0.79 12.69
CA HIS A 526 -18.02 -0.97 11.37
C HIS A 526 -18.84 0.26 10.96
N PRO A 527 -18.67 0.81 9.73
CA PRO A 527 -19.55 1.85 9.20
C PRO A 527 -21.01 1.38 9.22
N GLY A 528 -21.93 2.28 9.51
CA GLY A 528 -23.36 1.92 9.52
C GLY A 528 -23.81 1.02 10.67
N SER A 529 -22.91 0.57 11.55
CA SER A 529 -23.27 -0.30 12.69
C SER A 529 -24.17 0.36 13.74
N GLY A 530 -24.48 1.63 13.57
CA GLY A 530 -25.26 2.40 14.55
C GLY A 530 -24.44 2.88 15.74
N GLN A 531 -23.12 2.76 15.69
CA GLN A 531 -22.20 3.08 16.78
C GLN A 531 -21.06 3.99 16.35
N SER A 532 -20.62 4.81 17.31
CA SER A 532 -19.49 5.69 17.12
C SER A 532 -18.16 4.91 17.14
N ILE A 533 -17.23 5.26 16.26
CA ILE A 533 -15.85 4.74 16.28
C ILE A 533 -15.16 4.96 17.64
N LEU A 534 -15.60 5.90 18.45
CA LEU A 534 -15.04 6.15 19.79
C LEU A 534 -15.30 4.99 20.75
N LEU A 535 -16.33 4.18 20.54
CA LEU A 535 -16.59 2.99 21.35
C LEU A 535 -15.54 1.91 21.06
N GLY A 536 -15.27 1.63 19.79
CA GLY A 536 -14.22 0.68 19.40
C GLY A 536 -12.85 1.12 19.88
N GLN A 537 -12.49 2.39 19.66
CA GLN A 537 -11.22 2.93 20.16
C GLN A 537 -11.11 2.81 21.69
N ALA A 538 -12.19 3.04 22.44
CA ALA A 538 -12.19 2.90 23.89
C ALA A 538 -11.99 1.45 24.33
N GLN A 539 -12.62 0.51 23.65
CA GLN A 539 -12.43 -0.93 23.91
C GLN A 539 -10.99 -1.35 23.62
N VAL A 540 -10.47 -1.04 22.44
CA VAL A 540 -9.08 -1.36 22.09
C VAL A 540 -8.12 -0.73 23.10
N ALA A 541 -8.35 0.53 23.49
CA ALA A 541 -7.52 1.19 24.50
C ALA A 541 -7.55 0.46 25.86
N SER A 542 -8.71 -0.07 26.27
CA SER A 542 -8.83 -0.87 27.48
C SER A 542 -7.96 -2.13 27.42
N LEU A 543 -8.03 -2.86 26.31
CA LEU A 543 -7.27 -4.09 26.10
C LEU A 543 -5.75 -3.83 26.03
N LEU A 544 -5.34 -2.83 25.24
CA LEU A 544 -3.93 -2.49 25.08
C LEU A 544 -3.31 -1.93 26.35
N ASN A 545 -4.03 -1.09 27.10
CA ASN A 545 -3.54 -0.57 28.37
C ASN A 545 -3.40 -1.68 29.43
N ALA A 546 -4.35 -2.60 29.50
CA ALA A 546 -4.25 -3.78 30.38
C ALA A 546 -3.06 -4.65 29.99
N PHE A 547 -2.89 -4.93 28.71
CA PHE A 547 -1.76 -5.69 28.17
C PHE A 547 -0.41 -5.04 28.52
N MET A 548 -0.24 -3.75 28.24
CA MET A 548 0.99 -3.00 28.55
C MET A 548 1.30 -2.96 30.06
N ALA A 549 0.28 -2.92 30.90
CA ALA A 549 0.45 -2.90 32.35
C ALA A 549 0.70 -4.28 32.98
N SER A 550 0.56 -5.36 32.21
CA SER A 550 0.59 -6.72 32.71
C SER A 550 2.00 -7.34 32.74
N THR A 551 2.10 -8.48 33.43
CA THR A 551 3.33 -9.30 33.40
C THR A 551 3.56 -9.99 32.05
N SER A 552 2.53 -10.10 31.23
CA SER A 552 2.61 -10.68 29.88
C SER A 552 3.28 -9.74 28.87
N TRP A 553 3.38 -8.44 29.19
CA TRP A 553 4.07 -7.46 28.32
C TRP A 553 5.46 -7.91 27.91
N LYS A 554 6.25 -8.42 28.84
CA LYS A 554 7.70 -8.69 28.69
C LYS A 554 8.08 -9.62 27.54
N ASP A 555 7.17 -10.48 27.11
CA ASP A 555 7.44 -11.59 26.17
C ASP A 555 6.27 -11.84 25.19
N SER A 556 5.52 -10.78 24.89
CA SER A 556 4.37 -10.87 24.00
C SER A 556 4.45 -9.86 22.86
N VAL A 557 3.71 -10.13 21.80
CA VAL A 557 3.42 -9.18 20.73
C VAL A 557 1.92 -9.11 20.49
N PHE A 558 1.42 -7.90 20.31
CA PHE A 558 0.04 -7.61 19.95
C PHE A 558 0.01 -6.98 18.56
N PHE A 559 -0.67 -7.63 17.63
CA PHE A 559 -1.02 -7.11 16.31
C PHE A 559 -2.47 -6.65 16.36
N LEU A 560 -2.70 -5.37 16.13
CA LEU A 560 -4.02 -4.79 15.89
C LEU A 560 -4.17 -4.54 14.40
N SER A 561 -5.26 -4.98 13.80
CA SER A 561 -5.60 -4.68 12.40
C SER A 561 -7.12 -4.64 12.24
N TYR A 562 -7.55 -4.41 11.01
CA TYR A 562 -8.94 -4.44 10.57
C TYR A 562 -9.10 -5.60 9.61
N ASP A 563 -10.29 -6.15 9.45
CA ASP A 563 -10.52 -7.32 8.61
C ASP A 563 -10.49 -6.96 7.12
N GLU A 564 -11.10 -5.81 6.77
CA GLU A 564 -11.15 -5.31 5.40
C GLU A 564 -11.38 -3.79 5.36
N GLY A 565 -11.38 -3.19 4.16
CA GLY A 565 -11.38 -1.73 3.99
C GLY A 565 -12.72 -1.03 4.20
N GLY A 566 -13.85 -1.71 4.06
CA GLY A 566 -15.18 -1.15 4.33
C GLY A 566 -15.73 -0.18 3.27
N GLY A 567 -15.00 0.10 2.18
CA GLY A 567 -15.41 1.04 1.13
C GLY A 567 -14.88 2.47 1.23
N PRO A 568 -14.41 3.02 2.39
CA PRO A 568 -13.73 4.30 2.41
C PRO A 568 -12.49 4.33 1.52
N TYR A 569 -12.18 5.51 0.98
CA TYR A 569 -11.07 5.72 0.04
C TYR A 569 -9.72 5.32 0.61
N ASP A 570 -8.91 4.68 -0.23
CA ASP A 570 -7.48 4.50 -0.07
C ASP A 570 -6.76 4.84 -1.36
N HIS A 571 -5.69 5.64 -1.31
CA HIS A 571 -4.99 6.07 -2.51
C HIS A 571 -3.98 5.03 -3.04
N VAL A 572 -3.64 4.04 -2.23
CA VAL A 572 -2.73 2.97 -2.65
C VAL A 572 -3.55 1.80 -3.18
N PRO A 573 -3.31 1.39 -4.42
CA PRO A 573 -4.05 0.28 -5.00
C PRO A 573 -3.82 -1.02 -4.22
N PRO A 574 -4.78 -1.95 -4.27
CA PRO A 574 -4.67 -3.25 -3.62
C PRO A 574 -3.42 -4.03 -3.99
N VAL A 575 -2.86 -3.75 -5.16
CA VAL A 575 -1.61 -4.33 -5.63
C VAL A 575 -0.59 -3.21 -5.77
N PRO A 576 0.21 -2.91 -4.73
CA PRO A 576 1.02 -1.71 -4.70
C PRO A 576 2.12 -1.72 -5.76
N GLY A 577 2.28 -0.59 -6.42
CA GLY A 577 3.32 -0.39 -7.43
C GLY A 577 2.98 -0.91 -8.82
N HIS A 578 1.75 -1.36 -9.06
CA HIS A 578 1.31 -1.95 -10.32
C HIS A 578 0.32 -1.03 -11.05
N THR A 579 0.36 -1.07 -12.38
CA THR A 579 -0.52 -0.28 -13.23
C THR A 579 -1.80 -1.02 -13.60
N ASN A 580 -1.83 -2.33 -13.47
CA ASN A 580 -3.02 -3.17 -13.51
C ASN A 580 -2.72 -4.54 -12.91
N ASP A 581 -3.77 -5.31 -12.62
CA ASP A 581 -3.68 -6.59 -11.94
C ASP A 581 -2.86 -7.65 -12.70
N LYS A 582 -2.91 -7.62 -14.02
CA LYS A 582 -2.15 -8.57 -14.85
C LYS A 582 -0.66 -8.29 -14.89
N THR A 583 -0.25 -7.05 -14.68
CA THR A 583 1.16 -6.69 -14.68
C THR A 583 1.84 -7.03 -13.38
N ASP A 584 1.07 -7.35 -12.35
CA ASP A 584 1.59 -7.84 -11.09
C ASP A 584 1.80 -9.36 -11.09
N SER A 585 2.42 -9.85 -12.13
CA SER A 585 2.74 -11.27 -12.22
C SER A 585 3.66 -11.74 -11.09
N GLN A 586 4.51 -10.86 -10.57
CA GLN A 586 5.42 -11.19 -9.47
C GLN A 586 4.62 -11.41 -8.18
N TYR A 587 3.73 -10.50 -7.84
CA TYR A 587 2.90 -10.64 -6.63
C TYR A 587 2.04 -11.92 -6.69
N LEU A 588 1.33 -12.16 -7.78
CA LEU A 588 0.53 -13.37 -7.95
C LEU A 588 1.36 -14.66 -7.99
N THR A 589 2.65 -14.57 -8.30
CA THR A 589 3.58 -15.69 -8.23
C THR A 589 4.05 -15.92 -6.78
N ASP A 590 4.34 -14.84 -6.06
CA ASP A 590 4.82 -14.91 -4.69
C ASP A 590 3.70 -15.26 -3.71
N TYR A 591 2.45 -14.88 -4.02
CA TYR A 591 1.26 -15.12 -3.21
C TYR A 591 0.18 -15.88 -4.00
N PRO A 592 0.41 -17.12 -4.36
CA PRO A 592 -0.56 -17.89 -5.13
C PRO A 592 -1.85 -18.09 -4.34
N THR A 593 -2.95 -18.22 -5.06
CA THR A 593 -4.28 -18.41 -4.52
C THR A 593 -4.92 -19.68 -5.07
N ASP A 594 -5.73 -20.31 -4.25
CA ASP A 594 -6.53 -21.47 -4.62
C ASP A 594 -7.78 -21.10 -5.40
N ILE A 595 -8.22 -19.85 -5.36
CA ILE A 595 -9.47 -19.40 -6.00
C ILE A 595 -9.28 -18.93 -7.45
N SER A 596 -8.06 -18.88 -7.95
CA SER A 596 -7.77 -18.41 -9.31
C SER A 596 -8.44 -19.22 -10.43
N SER A 597 -8.80 -20.46 -10.18
CA SER A 597 -9.47 -21.37 -11.12
C SER A 597 -10.90 -21.73 -10.71
N ILE A 598 -11.39 -21.20 -9.60
CA ILE A 598 -12.71 -21.51 -9.06
C ILE A 598 -13.66 -20.37 -9.44
N ALA A 599 -14.86 -20.71 -9.92
CA ALA A 599 -15.91 -19.73 -10.13
C ALA A 599 -16.39 -19.21 -8.78
N VAL A 600 -16.44 -17.89 -8.64
CA VAL A 600 -16.86 -17.23 -7.40
C VAL A 600 -18.38 -16.98 -7.40
N ASN A 601 -18.98 -16.98 -6.23
CA ASN A 601 -20.35 -16.55 -6.07
C ASN A 601 -20.41 -15.02 -6.16
N PRO A 602 -21.25 -14.46 -7.04
CA PRO A 602 -21.40 -13.02 -7.12
C PRO A 602 -22.18 -12.48 -5.92
N ASP A 603 -21.84 -11.27 -5.53
CA ASP A 603 -22.61 -10.54 -4.54
C ASP A 603 -24.06 -10.36 -4.94
N SER A 604 -24.94 -10.26 -3.96
CA SER A 604 -26.34 -9.87 -4.17
C SER A 604 -26.47 -8.40 -4.59
N TYR A 605 -25.48 -7.59 -4.25
CA TYR A 605 -25.40 -6.17 -4.57
C TYR A 605 -24.47 -5.91 -5.75
N ASN A 606 -24.92 -5.04 -6.64
CA ASN A 606 -24.12 -4.47 -7.72
C ASN A 606 -24.60 -3.04 -7.98
N PRO A 607 -23.74 -2.04 -7.83
CA PRO A 607 -24.13 -0.64 -8.00
C PRO A 607 -24.67 -0.30 -9.39
N CYS A 608 -24.35 -1.11 -10.38
CA CYS A 608 -24.82 -0.95 -11.75
C CYS A 608 -26.13 -1.62 -12.06
N ILE A 609 -26.76 -2.31 -11.12
CA ILE A 609 -28.09 -2.89 -11.31
C ILE A 609 -29.12 -1.90 -10.75
N PRO A 610 -30.14 -1.50 -11.55
CA PRO A 610 -31.24 -0.70 -11.01
C PRO A 610 -31.89 -1.40 -9.82
N ALA A 611 -32.22 -0.65 -8.79
CA ALA A 611 -32.85 -1.16 -7.57
C ALA A 611 -34.21 -1.82 -7.84
N ASN A 612 -34.95 -1.39 -8.91
CA ASN A 612 -36.22 -1.96 -9.30
C ASN A 612 -36.19 -2.44 -10.75
N PRO A 613 -36.86 -3.58 -11.07
CA PRO A 613 -37.04 -3.99 -12.45
C PRO A 613 -37.81 -2.91 -13.25
N GLY A 614 -37.18 -2.37 -14.27
CA GLY A 614 -37.75 -1.33 -15.11
C GLY A 614 -37.22 0.08 -14.86
N ASP A 615 -36.45 0.28 -13.84
CA ASP A 615 -35.68 1.53 -13.66
C ASP A 615 -34.63 1.66 -14.77
N THR A 616 -34.37 2.88 -15.18
CA THR A 616 -33.30 3.14 -16.12
C THR A 616 -31.96 2.96 -15.35
N PRO A 617 -31.00 2.17 -15.89
CA PRO A 617 -29.68 2.11 -15.32
C PRO A 617 -29.11 3.50 -15.16
N THR A 618 -28.37 3.74 -14.08
CA THR A 618 -27.65 5.00 -13.91
C THR A 618 -26.77 5.26 -15.12
N LEU A 619 -26.84 6.47 -15.67
CA LEU A 619 -26.20 6.83 -16.94
C LEU A 619 -24.70 6.64 -16.99
N HIS A 620 -24.05 6.46 -15.84
CA HIS A 620 -22.61 6.40 -15.67
C HIS A 620 -22.11 5.14 -14.96
N CYS A 621 -22.95 4.11 -14.91
CA CYS A 621 -22.56 2.85 -14.31
C CYS A 621 -21.95 1.92 -15.35
N ASP A 622 -20.65 1.78 -15.32
CA ASP A 622 -19.88 1.09 -16.35
C ASP A 622 -19.26 -0.23 -15.88
N LEU A 623 -19.56 -0.66 -14.65
CA LEU A 623 -19.12 -1.96 -14.14
C LEU A 623 -19.71 -3.15 -14.90
N ARG A 624 -20.60 -2.90 -15.88
CA ARG A 624 -21.18 -3.89 -16.74
C ARG A 624 -21.20 -3.42 -18.20
N THR A 625 -21.21 -4.39 -19.11
CA THR A 625 -21.47 -4.13 -20.52
C THR A 625 -22.87 -3.56 -20.73
N SER A 626 -23.02 -2.66 -21.67
CA SER A 626 -24.32 -2.08 -22.05
C SER A 626 -25.08 -2.99 -23.02
N PRO A 627 -26.35 -3.25 -22.82
CA PRO A 627 -27.19 -2.83 -21.70
C PRO A 627 -26.90 -3.66 -20.44
N PRO A 628 -27.00 -3.07 -19.24
CA PRO A 628 -26.87 -3.81 -18.00
C PRO A 628 -27.91 -4.89 -17.89
N ILE A 629 -27.56 -6.05 -17.39
CA ILE A 629 -28.50 -7.12 -17.14
C ILE A 629 -29.23 -6.84 -15.83
N ALA A 630 -30.51 -6.55 -15.90
CA ALA A 630 -31.32 -6.16 -14.75
C ALA A 630 -31.49 -7.29 -13.72
N ASN A 631 -31.48 -8.55 -14.18
CA ASN A 631 -31.49 -9.71 -13.31
C ASN A 631 -30.19 -10.46 -13.53
N ARG A 632 -29.44 -10.56 -12.49
CA ARG A 632 -28.21 -11.31 -12.51
C ARG A 632 -28.49 -12.79 -12.67
N ASP A 633 -28.03 -13.35 -13.77
CA ASP A 633 -27.95 -14.81 -13.93
C ASP A 633 -26.46 -15.17 -13.91
N PRO A 634 -25.96 -15.72 -12.81
CA PRO A 634 -24.54 -16.05 -12.68
C PRO A 634 -24.08 -16.88 -13.89
N GLY A 635 -23.00 -16.41 -14.53
CA GLY A 635 -22.41 -17.07 -15.68
C GLY A 635 -22.91 -16.61 -17.05
N THR A 636 -23.86 -15.68 -17.14
CA THR A 636 -24.36 -15.14 -18.43
C THR A 636 -23.81 -13.74 -18.73
N ASP A 637 -23.44 -12.97 -17.72
CA ASP A 637 -22.82 -11.66 -17.86
C ASP A 637 -21.30 -11.79 -17.91
N PRO A 638 -20.61 -11.26 -18.92
CA PRO A 638 -19.15 -11.34 -19.00
C PRO A 638 -18.44 -10.59 -17.86
N ASN A 639 -19.14 -9.67 -17.20
CA ASN A 639 -18.64 -8.96 -16.02
C ASN A 639 -19.18 -9.53 -14.71
N ASP A 640 -19.93 -10.62 -14.76
CA ASP A 640 -20.37 -11.32 -13.57
C ASP A 640 -19.19 -11.98 -12.85
N ALA A 641 -19.21 -11.95 -11.53
CA ALA A 641 -18.21 -12.58 -10.69
C ALA A 641 -18.01 -14.07 -11.02
N ALA A 642 -19.05 -14.80 -11.37
CA ALA A 642 -18.95 -16.20 -11.78
C ALA A 642 -18.11 -16.42 -13.03
N THR A 643 -17.94 -15.40 -13.87
CA THR A 643 -17.12 -15.46 -15.09
C THR A 643 -15.74 -14.82 -14.91
N GLN A 644 -15.54 -14.09 -13.81
CA GLN A 644 -14.29 -13.37 -13.50
C GLN A 644 -13.40 -14.19 -12.57
N GLN A 645 -13.14 -15.41 -12.95
CA GLN A 645 -12.29 -16.31 -12.16
C GLN A 645 -10.92 -15.71 -11.88
N GLY A 646 -10.44 -15.88 -10.66
CA GLY A 646 -9.13 -15.42 -10.25
C GLY A 646 -9.09 -14.00 -9.66
N PHE A 647 -10.14 -13.22 -9.76
CA PHE A 647 -10.20 -11.90 -9.14
C PHE A 647 -10.06 -11.95 -7.62
N ALA A 648 -10.72 -12.87 -6.98
CA ALA A 648 -10.63 -13.06 -5.54
C ALA A 648 -9.22 -13.49 -5.06
N ALA A 649 -8.29 -13.65 -5.99
CA ALA A 649 -6.88 -13.86 -5.70
C ALA A 649 -6.15 -12.60 -5.25
N GLN A 650 -6.72 -11.43 -5.51
CA GLN A 650 -6.07 -10.16 -5.23
C GLN A 650 -6.26 -9.74 -3.79
N LEU A 651 -5.34 -8.91 -3.32
CA LEU A 651 -5.49 -8.22 -2.05
C LEU A 651 -6.68 -7.25 -2.10
N GLY A 652 -7.27 -6.99 -0.94
CA GLY A 652 -8.10 -5.82 -0.72
C GLY A 652 -7.26 -4.57 -0.44
N PHE A 653 -7.91 -3.55 0.11
CA PHE A 653 -7.27 -2.27 0.40
C PHE A 653 -6.35 -2.34 1.62
N ARG A 654 -5.52 -1.29 1.78
CA ARG A 654 -4.68 -1.17 2.97
C ARG A 654 -5.52 -0.93 4.22
N LEU A 655 -5.04 -1.50 5.31
CA LEU A 655 -5.71 -1.47 6.60
C LEU A 655 -4.89 -0.74 7.65
N PRO A 656 -5.53 -0.02 8.59
CA PRO A 656 -4.86 0.45 9.78
C PRO A 656 -4.31 -0.74 10.57
N ASN A 657 -3.09 -0.59 11.07
CA ASN A 657 -2.48 -1.63 11.88
C ASN A 657 -1.51 -1.01 12.89
N ILE A 658 -1.30 -1.71 14.00
CA ILE A 658 -0.34 -1.32 15.03
C ILE A 658 0.29 -2.58 15.58
N VAL A 659 1.61 -2.60 15.70
CA VAL A 659 2.37 -3.72 16.27
C VAL A 659 2.98 -3.28 17.60
N LEU A 660 2.51 -3.87 18.69
CA LEU A 660 2.92 -3.52 20.05
C LEU A 660 3.68 -4.68 20.70
N SER A 661 4.86 -4.41 21.19
CA SER A 661 5.69 -5.38 21.92
C SER A 661 6.79 -4.62 22.66
N PRO A 662 7.40 -5.17 23.73
CA PRO A 662 8.61 -4.60 24.28
C PRO A 662 9.74 -4.53 23.26
N PHE A 663 9.70 -5.37 22.24
CA PHE A 663 10.72 -5.48 21.18
C PHE A 663 10.44 -4.60 19.97
N THR A 664 9.27 -3.98 19.86
CA THR A 664 8.89 -3.18 18.70
C THR A 664 9.80 -1.94 18.58
N ARG A 665 10.32 -1.70 17.38
CA ARG A 665 11.10 -0.52 17.07
C ARG A 665 10.26 0.76 17.24
N LYS A 666 10.88 1.81 17.79
CA LYS A 666 10.21 3.08 18.03
C LYS A 666 9.97 3.82 16.73
N HIS A 667 8.74 4.33 16.60
CA HIS A 667 8.35 5.19 15.48
C HIS A 667 8.55 4.54 14.10
N TYR A 668 8.61 3.21 14.04
CA TYR A 668 8.91 2.48 12.81
C TYR A 668 7.71 2.39 11.88
N VAL A 669 7.97 2.53 10.58
CA VAL A 669 6.99 2.28 9.52
C VAL A 669 7.58 1.28 8.55
N SER A 670 6.92 0.14 8.36
CA SER A 670 7.27 -0.82 7.32
C SER A 670 6.56 -0.44 6.02
N HIS A 671 7.32 -0.43 4.93
CA HIS A 671 6.80 -0.23 3.57
C HIS A 671 6.79 -1.54 2.78
N THR A 672 6.99 -2.66 3.45
CA THR A 672 6.96 -3.98 2.82
C THR A 672 5.52 -4.43 2.64
N PRO A 673 5.09 -4.78 1.42
CA PRO A 673 3.75 -5.31 1.19
C PRO A 673 3.53 -6.62 1.94
N MET A 674 2.39 -6.71 2.61
CA MET A 674 1.98 -7.89 3.38
C MET A 674 0.46 -7.92 3.53
N ASP A 675 -0.06 -9.08 3.86
CA ASP A 675 -1.44 -9.23 4.30
C ASP A 675 -1.51 -9.93 5.67
N HIS A 676 -2.71 -10.18 6.17
CA HIS A 676 -2.93 -10.81 7.47
C HIS A 676 -2.22 -12.16 7.63
N THR A 677 -2.01 -12.90 6.53
CA THR A 677 -1.36 -14.21 6.60
C THR A 677 0.12 -14.11 6.99
N ALA A 678 0.71 -12.89 6.96
CA ALA A 678 2.02 -12.66 7.56
C ALA A 678 2.04 -12.88 9.07
N VAL A 679 0.91 -12.61 9.79
CA VAL A 679 0.79 -12.95 11.21
C VAL A 679 0.72 -14.46 11.40
N ILE A 680 0.05 -15.17 10.52
CA ILE A 680 -0.02 -16.64 10.56
C ILE A 680 1.38 -17.23 10.39
N LYS A 681 2.11 -16.80 9.37
CA LYS A 681 3.52 -17.16 9.19
C LYS A 681 4.38 -16.87 10.42
N PHE A 682 4.18 -15.73 11.05
CA PHE A 682 4.90 -15.38 12.27
C PHE A 682 4.59 -16.34 13.43
N VAL A 683 3.32 -16.72 13.59
CA VAL A 683 2.87 -17.72 14.57
C VAL A 683 3.49 -19.09 14.29
N GLU A 684 3.44 -19.54 13.04
CA GLU A 684 4.06 -20.79 12.61
C GLU A 684 5.56 -20.79 12.85
N ALA A 685 6.27 -19.77 12.39
CA ALA A 685 7.71 -19.65 12.57
C ALA A 685 8.11 -19.65 14.06
N ARG A 686 7.28 -19.06 14.90
CA ARG A 686 7.55 -18.97 16.34
C ARG A 686 7.27 -20.28 17.07
N PHE A 687 6.17 -20.94 16.79
CA PHE A 687 5.68 -22.04 17.64
C PHE A 687 5.77 -23.43 17.02
N ILE A 688 5.89 -23.51 15.70
CA ILE A 688 5.92 -24.77 14.96
C ILE A 688 7.28 -24.98 14.33
N GLY A 689 7.73 -24.03 13.53
CA GLY A 689 9.05 -24.06 12.90
C GLY A 689 9.12 -23.11 11.71
N SER A 690 10.30 -22.63 11.39
CA SER A 690 10.53 -21.62 10.34
C SER A 690 10.18 -22.07 8.92
N SER A 691 9.89 -23.35 8.71
CA SER A 691 9.48 -23.91 7.42
C SER A 691 8.01 -24.34 7.42
N ALA A 692 7.28 -24.13 8.52
CA ALA A 692 5.86 -24.40 8.58
C ALA A 692 5.10 -23.40 7.73
N ALA A 693 4.10 -23.83 7.02
CA ALA A 693 3.20 -23.00 6.23
C ALA A 693 1.94 -23.80 5.88
N LEU A 694 0.79 -23.18 6.05
CA LEU A 694 -0.50 -23.75 5.63
C LEU A 694 -0.63 -23.77 4.12
N THR A 695 -0.11 -22.75 3.44
CA THR A 695 -0.20 -22.58 2.00
C THR A 695 1.11 -22.02 1.43
N ALA A 696 1.20 -21.96 0.09
CA ALA A 696 2.31 -21.26 -0.56
C ALA A 696 2.20 -19.73 -0.38
N ARG A 697 1.01 -19.21 -0.11
CA ARG A 697 0.79 -17.77 0.08
C ARG A 697 1.33 -17.28 1.41
N ASP A 698 1.03 -17.94 2.52
CA ASP A 698 1.61 -17.56 3.81
C ASP A 698 3.12 -17.83 3.86
N ALA A 699 3.58 -18.92 3.25
CA ALA A 699 5.02 -19.19 3.10
C ALA A 699 5.78 -18.04 2.43
N ALA A 700 5.15 -17.36 1.46
CA ALA A 700 5.74 -16.26 0.71
C ALA A 700 5.68 -14.91 1.47
N GLN A 701 4.88 -14.77 2.51
CA GLN A 701 4.75 -13.53 3.28
C GLN A 701 6.09 -13.08 3.90
N PRO A 702 6.25 -11.78 4.18
CA PRO A 702 7.32 -11.30 5.05
C PRO A 702 7.24 -11.95 6.43
N ASP A 703 8.39 -12.09 7.09
CA ASP A 703 8.50 -12.70 8.41
C ASP A 703 8.20 -11.73 9.58
N LEU A 704 7.84 -10.50 9.28
CA LEU A 704 7.53 -9.40 10.21
C LEU A 704 8.68 -9.02 11.17
N LEU A 705 9.88 -9.56 10.99
CA LEU A 705 10.97 -9.34 11.94
C LEU A 705 11.57 -7.93 11.84
N ASP A 706 11.31 -7.21 10.76
CA ASP A 706 11.70 -5.80 10.58
C ASP A 706 11.02 -4.85 11.58
N PHE A 707 9.88 -5.26 12.14
CA PHE A 707 9.20 -4.51 13.20
C PHE A 707 9.95 -4.49 14.53
N PHE A 708 10.90 -5.41 14.76
CA PHE A 708 11.43 -5.69 16.09
C PHE A 708 12.93 -5.41 16.21
N ASP A 709 13.33 -4.99 17.41
CA ASP A 709 14.72 -5.00 17.90
C ASP A 709 14.80 -5.86 19.17
N PHE A 710 15.15 -7.13 18.98
CA PHE A 710 15.30 -8.06 20.08
C PHE A 710 16.60 -7.86 20.90
N ILE A 711 17.49 -6.98 20.46
CA ILE A 711 18.76 -6.74 21.10
C ILE A 711 18.64 -5.61 22.13
N ASN A 712 18.09 -4.48 21.71
CA ASN A 712 18.02 -3.28 22.54
C ASN A 712 16.74 -3.18 23.34
N VAL A 713 15.73 -3.98 23.00
CA VAL A 713 14.41 -4.03 23.67
C VAL A 713 13.83 -2.61 23.87
N PRO A 714 13.40 -1.92 22.81
CA PRO A 714 13.09 -0.48 22.84
C PRO A 714 12.05 -0.08 23.87
N TRP A 715 11.11 -0.96 24.17
CA TRP A 715 10.00 -0.74 25.09
C TRP A 715 10.03 -1.70 26.28
N GLN A 716 11.20 -1.94 26.85
CA GLN A 716 11.31 -2.74 28.09
C GLN A 716 10.32 -2.23 29.17
N THR A 717 10.07 -0.94 29.17
CA THR A 717 8.99 -0.29 29.92
C THR A 717 8.06 0.36 28.90
N PRO A 718 6.74 0.09 28.95
CA PRO A 718 5.77 0.74 28.07
C PRO A 718 5.85 2.27 28.14
N PRO A 719 5.41 3.00 27.09
CA PRO A 719 5.46 4.45 27.08
C PRO A 719 4.64 5.04 28.24
N SER A 720 5.17 6.09 28.86
CA SER A 720 4.44 6.88 29.84
C SER A 720 3.61 7.96 29.13
N GLY A 721 2.49 8.34 29.72
CA GLY A 721 1.66 9.44 29.18
C GLY A 721 0.79 9.01 28.01
N VAL A 722 0.43 7.74 27.95
CA VAL A 722 -0.56 7.25 26.98
C VAL A 722 -1.85 8.05 27.16
N PRO A 723 -2.36 8.69 26.09
CA PRO A 723 -3.58 9.48 26.20
C PRO A 723 -4.76 8.58 26.48
N GLN A 724 -5.74 9.09 27.25
CA GLN A 724 -7.02 8.44 27.33
C GLN A 724 -7.76 8.63 25.98
N PRO A 725 -8.44 7.61 25.47
CA PRO A 725 -9.28 7.78 24.30
C PRO A 725 -10.37 8.81 24.63
N TYR A 726 -10.81 9.55 23.64
CA TYR A 726 -11.94 10.46 23.85
C TYR A 726 -13.15 9.67 24.31
N PRO A 727 -13.72 10.01 25.48
CA PRO A 727 -14.89 9.32 25.95
C PRO A 727 -16.06 9.63 25.01
N PRO A 728 -16.77 8.63 24.52
CA PRO A 728 -17.98 8.88 23.78
C PRO A 728 -18.99 9.59 24.70
N SER A 729 -19.46 10.78 24.30
CA SER A 729 -20.67 11.32 24.91
C SER A 729 -21.82 10.38 24.56
N GLN A 730 -22.87 10.36 25.36
CA GLN A 730 -24.03 9.52 25.06
C GLN A 730 -24.64 9.82 23.67
N ALA A 731 -24.56 11.08 23.22
CA ALA A 731 -24.95 11.48 21.86
C ALA A 731 -24.00 11.01 20.76
N GLN A 732 -22.74 10.75 21.09
CA GLN A 732 -21.73 10.23 20.16
C GLN A 732 -21.63 8.71 20.19
N ALA A 733 -22.14 8.06 21.23
CA ALA A 733 -22.10 6.62 21.36
C ALA A 733 -23.16 5.91 20.49
N THR A 734 -24.23 6.62 20.13
CA THR A 734 -25.30 6.08 19.27
C THR A 734 -25.36 6.88 17.99
N CYS A 735 -25.19 6.23 16.87
CA CYS A 735 -25.34 6.84 15.56
C CYS A 735 -26.81 6.87 15.16
N THR A 736 -27.28 8.03 14.77
CA THR A 736 -28.65 8.26 14.30
C THR A 736 -28.60 9.00 12.97
N ALA A 737 -29.68 8.98 12.21
CA ALA A 737 -29.74 9.72 10.93
C ALA A 737 -29.36 11.21 11.05
N ASP A 738 -29.50 11.80 12.22
CA ASP A 738 -29.15 13.22 12.44
C ASP A 738 -27.65 13.47 12.67
N ASN A 739 -26.88 12.43 13.02
CA ASN A 739 -25.45 12.55 13.28
C ASN A 739 -24.58 11.64 12.40
N MET A 740 -25.18 10.93 11.46
CA MET A 740 -24.49 10.22 10.39
C MET A 740 -24.35 11.14 9.18
N GLY A 741 -23.23 11.06 8.53
CA GLY A 741 -22.99 11.79 7.31
C GLY A 741 -21.71 12.61 7.30
N PRO A 742 -21.33 13.11 6.11
CA PRO A 742 -20.07 13.82 5.87
C PRO A 742 -19.93 15.13 6.61
#